data_ec0fd4c4e795aa29e9079252884bc08a
#
_entry.id   ec0fd4c4e795aa29e9079252884bc08a
#
_cell.length_a   1.000
_cell.length_b   1.000
_cell.length_c   1.000
_cell.angle_alpha   90.00
_cell.angle_beta   90.00
_cell.angle_gamma   90.00
#
_symmetry.space_group_name_H-M   'P 1'
#
loop_
_entity.id
_entity.type
_entity.pdbx_description
1 polymer ?
#
loop_
_entity_poly.entity_id
_entity_poly.type
_entity_poly.pdbx_seq_one_letter_code
_entity_poly.pdbx_strand_id
1 'polypeptide(L)'
;MARFPQQHGLVSALAVGLAMTTRVSTFRTPALMRALSTSASSCRRSVNNRWRHSITSAPQLAHVGGAMRRIQNDRRLQMSTAEVAATKKAADTMEGEELPTNESSPNLLRIRHSTSHVMAMAVQKLFPGTQVTIGPWIENGFYYDFYNTEIQFTEADLKAIKKEMEKIIKKKLPLVREEVTREEARARIEALGEPFKLEILENLKEPITIYHTGDGWWDLCAGPHVETTGDLPAKAIELQAVAGAYWRGDEKRESLQRIYGTAWENPAQLKEHKRRMEEAKRRDHRLLGKKLDLFSLQEDAGGGLVFWHPKGSTIRRLIEEFWKSQHLSKGYDLLYTPHVANLDLWKTSGHFDFYKEGMFDQMDVEGDMYQIKPMNCPFHCLVYKDSLRSYRDLPIRWAELGTVYRYERSGTLHGLMRVRGFTQDDAHVFCLPEQLEDEIISVLDLTEAILSRFGFHKYEIMISTRPEKSVGTDEIWELATEGLKGALKRKGWAYKVDDGGGAFYGPKIDVKIRDAIGRLWQCSTIQADFNLPQRFNLEYTDSTGEKKQPVMLHRAIFGSIERFFGILVENTAGNFPFWLAPEQMRLLPVTDAARDYCFKVKSKFKQAGLRVEVDRGSERLAKQIRMAEQARIPVMAVVGEKEVNAESLAVRSRGAGDLGDVPIEELLAKMLEADASARELHHVMEPKPKSS
;
A
#
# COMPACT_ATOMS: atom_id res chain seq x y z
N MET A 1 50.89 -31.32 -0.20
CA MET A 1 51.89 -31.60 0.86
C MET A 1 52.18 -30.30 1.52
N ALA A 2 51.92 -30.13 2.71
CA ALA A 2 52.24 -30.27 4.08
C ALA A 2 51.18 -29.45 4.87
N ARG A 3 50.37 -30.03 5.67
CA ARG A 3 50.41 -30.41 7.12
C ARG A 3 50.35 -29.21 8.07
N PHE A 4 49.25 -29.22 8.82
CA PHE A 4 48.96 -28.54 10.08
C PHE A 4 50.03 -28.69 11.17
N PRO A 5 49.99 -27.87 12.26
CA PRO A 5 49.52 -28.48 13.48
C PRO A 5 48.49 -27.67 14.30
N GLN A 6 47.68 -28.45 15.02
CA GLN A 6 46.86 -28.06 16.16
C GLN A 6 47.74 -27.74 17.38
N GLN A 7 47.28 -26.84 18.27
CA GLN A 7 47.55 -26.96 19.68
C GLN A 7 46.34 -26.54 20.54
N HIS A 8 46.06 -27.43 21.47
CA HIS A 8 45.10 -27.34 22.57
C HIS A 8 45.55 -26.38 23.66
N GLY A 9 44.61 -25.80 24.38
CA GLY A 9 44.79 -25.12 25.64
C GLY A 9 43.52 -25.08 26.48
N LEU A 10 43.42 -26.02 27.39
CA LEU A 10 42.45 -26.09 28.49
C LEU A 10 42.66 -24.95 29.52
N VAL A 11 41.60 -24.70 30.29
CA VAL A 11 41.51 -24.40 31.74
C VAL A 11 40.40 -23.37 31.95
N SER A 12 39.48 -23.40 32.83
CA SER A 12 38.91 -24.27 33.87
C SER A 12 37.76 -23.48 34.51
N ALA A 13 36.83 -24.22 35.04
CA ALA A 13 35.60 -23.79 35.69
C ALA A 13 35.84 -23.05 37.02
N LEU A 14 34.90 -22.17 37.36
CA LEU A 14 34.57 -21.89 38.76
C LEU A 14 33.04 -21.73 38.89
N ALA A 15 32.47 -22.74 39.55
CA ALA A 15 31.07 -22.76 39.98
C ALA A 15 30.99 -22.04 41.34
N VAL A 16 29.97 -21.17 41.48
CA VAL A 16 29.48 -20.79 42.81
C VAL A 16 28.00 -21.08 42.85
N GLY A 17 27.65 -22.08 43.61
CA GLY A 17 26.27 -22.46 43.87
C GLY A 17 25.64 -21.58 44.95
N LEU A 18 24.38 -21.25 44.78
CA LEU A 18 23.50 -20.88 45.88
C LEU A 18 22.21 -21.68 45.77
N ALA A 19 22.05 -22.59 46.70
CA ALA A 19 20.85 -23.38 46.93
C ALA A 19 19.79 -22.48 47.59
N MET A 20 18.58 -22.43 47.00
CA MET A 20 17.36 -22.07 47.74
C MET A 20 16.33 -23.18 47.61
N THR A 21 16.07 -23.74 48.75
CA THR A 21 15.12 -24.79 49.07
C THR A 21 13.68 -24.33 48.80
N THR A 22 12.98 -25.00 47.91
CA THR A 22 11.53 -24.91 47.75
C THR A 22 10.84 -25.99 48.59
N ARG A 23 10.08 -25.58 49.59
CA ARG A 23 9.13 -26.43 50.33
C ARG A 23 7.92 -26.74 49.43
N VAL A 24 7.77 -28.01 49.16
CA VAL A 24 6.54 -28.62 48.63
C VAL A 24 5.57 -28.81 49.80
N SER A 25 4.45 -28.13 49.82
CA SER A 25 3.31 -28.45 50.69
C SER A 25 2.26 -29.20 49.87
N THR A 26 2.18 -30.47 50.16
CA THR A 26 1.11 -31.38 49.74
C THR A 26 -0.15 -31.07 50.51
N PHE A 27 -1.21 -30.67 49.80
CA PHE A 27 -2.59 -30.78 50.31
C PHE A 27 -3.34 -31.88 49.58
N ARG A 28 -3.69 -32.90 50.35
CA ARG A 28 -4.56 -34.03 49.97
C ARG A 28 -6.00 -33.54 49.79
N THR A 29 -6.61 -33.89 48.66
CA THR A 29 -8.10 -34.07 48.52
C THR A 29 -8.58 -35.22 49.40
N PRO A 30 -9.82 -35.24 49.86
CA PRO A 30 -10.83 -35.96 49.07
C PRO A 30 -12.28 -35.45 49.19
N ALA A 31 -13.14 -35.98 48.33
CA ALA A 31 -14.60 -35.96 48.38
C ALA A 31 -15.32 -34.81 47.71
N LEU A 32 -15.51 -34.94 46.38
CA LEU A 32 -16.81 -34.60 45.73
C LEU A 32 -16.84 -35.14 44.29
N MET A 33 -16.72 -36.46 44.13
CA MET A 33 -17.04 -37.17 42.90
C MET A 33 -17.86 -38.39 43.23
N ARG A 34 -19.15 -38.18 43.54
CA ARG A 34 -20.22 -39.18 43.47
C ARG A 34 -21.56 -38.49 43.59
N ALA A 35 -22.07 -37.98 42.47
CA ALA A 35 -23.51 -37.79 42.21
C ALA A 35 -23.68 -37.04 40.91
N LEU A 36 -23.60 -37.75 39.79
CA LEU A 36 -24.16 -37.36 38.47
C LEU A 36 -23.88 -38.46 37.45
N SER A 37 -24.36 -39.68 37.78
CA SER A 37 -24.52 -40.73 36.80
C SER A 37 -25.76 -41.58 37.15
N THR A 38 -26.93 -40.99 36.98
CA THR A 38 -28.21 -41.71 36.82
C THR A 38 -29.31 -40.66 36.58
N SER A 39 -29.51 -40.24 35.32
CA SER A 39 -30.85 -39.87 34.81
C SER A 39 -30.72 -39.36 33.35
N ALA A 40 -30.44 -40.31 32.47
CA ALA A 40 -30.58 -40.12 31.05
C ALA A 40 -31.40 -41.25 30.47
N SER A 41 -32.64 -41.35 30.88
CA SER A 41 -33.65 -42.17 30.18
C SER A 41 -35.04 -41.89 30.75
N SER A 42 -35.63 -40.73 30.40
CA SER A 42 -37.09 -40.53 30.34
C SER A 42 -37.42 -39.06 30.14
N CYS A 43 -37.26 -38.57 28.93
CA CYS A 43 -37.98 -37.37 28.48
C CYS A 43 -37.97 -37.29 26.94
N ARG A 44 -38.45 -38.36 26.32
CA ARG A 44 -38.98 -38.32 24.96
C ARG A 44 -40.43 -38.71 25.01
N ARG A 45 -41.33 -37.76 25.18
CA ARG A 45 -42.78 -37.74 24.78
C ARG A 45 -43.47 -36.66 25.61
N SER A 46 -43.76 -35.54 24.96
CA SER A 46 -44.84 -34.59 25.16
C SER A 46 -44.36 -33.15 25.08
N VAL A 47 -44.11 -32.68 23.88
CA VAL A 47 -44.32 -31.27 23.49
C VAL A 47 -44.75 -31.27 22.03
N ASN A 48 -45.94 -31.76 21.79
CA ASN A 48 -46.72 -31.39 20.60
C ASN A 48 -48.11 -31.01 21.09
N ASN A 49 -48.61 -29.88 20.65
CA ASN A 49 -49.92 -29.28 20.93
C ASN A 49 -50.00 -28.41 22.18
N ARG A 50 -49.63 -27.15 22.00
CA ARG A 50 -50.34 -25.95 22.53
C ARG A 50 -49.54 -24.73 22.15
N TRP A 51 -49.79 -24.16 20.99
CA TRP A 51 -49.63 -22.76 20.61
C TRP A 51 -50.25 -22.56 19.21
N ARG A 52 -51.57 -22.80 19.14
CA ARG A 52 -52.45 -22.20 18.11
C ARG A 52 -53.56 -21.49 18.87
N HIS A 53 -53.73 -20.25 18.55
CA HIS A 53 -54.71 -19.24 19.01
C HIS A 53 -54.13 -18.22 20.00
N SER A 54 -53.69 -17.10 19.45
CA SER A 54 -53.92 -15.74 19.87
C SER A 54 -52.94 -14.78 19.18
N ILE A 55 -53.18 -14.46 17.93
CA ILE A 55 -52.65 -13.22 17.31
C ILE A 55 -53.80 -12.65 16.48
N THR A 56 -54.64 -11.87 17.12
CA THR A 56 -55.46 -10.91 16.42
C THR A 56 -55.15 -9.53 17.02
N SER A 57 -54.88 -8.58 16.10
CA SER A 57 -54.73 -7.15 16.33
C SER A 57 -53.36 -6.64 16.77
N ALA A 58 -52.52 -6.31 15.77
CA ALA A 58 -51.62 -5.16 15.82
C ALA A 58 -51.53 -4.54 14.40
N PRO A 59 -51.68 -3.21 14.30
CA PRO A 59 -51.82 -2.56 13.00
C PRO A 59 -50.52 -2.22 12.32
N GLN A 60 -50.52 -2.43 11.01
CA GLN A 60 -49.78 -1.70 9.98
C GLN A 60 -48.58 -0.82 10.38
N LEU A 61 -47.40 -1.39 10.53
CA LEU A 61 -46.13 -0.67 10.46
C LEU A 61 -45.06 -1.41 9.61
N ALA A 62 -45.44 -2.50 8.96
CA ALA A 62 -44.51 -3.33 8.19
C ALA A 62 -44.28 -2.87 6.72
N HIS A 63 -44.98 -1.84 6.23
CA HIS A 63 -44.86 -1.40 4.83
C HIS A 63 -43.90 -0.23 4.59
N VAL A 64 -43.50 0.51 5.60
CA VAL A 64 -42.57 1.65 5.43
C VAL A 64 -41.08 1.20 5.44
N GLY A 65 -40.75 0.12 6.16
CA GLY A 65 -39.38 -0.38 6.24
C GLY A 65 -38.90 -1.12 4.99
N GLY A 66 -39.82 -1.77 4.25
CA GLY A 66 -39.49 -2.47 3.02
C GLY A 66 -39.28 -1.54 1.81
N ALA A 67 -40.04 -0.45 1.76
CA ALA A 67 -39.94 0.57 0.71
C ALA A 67 -38.62 1.40 0.88
N MET A 68 -38.26 1.76 2.12
CA MET A 68 -36.99 2.46 2.37
C MET A 68 -35.75 1.61 2.06
N ARG A 69 -35.76 0.31 2.34
CA ARG A 69 -34.64 -0.59 1.99
C ARG A 69 -34.52 -0.81 0.47
N ARG A 70 -35.61 -0.87 -0.28
CA ARG A 70 -35.56 -0.94 -1.75
C ARG A 70 -35.13 0.37 -2.39
N ILE A 71 -35.58 1.52 -1.88
CA ILE A 71 -35.17 2.85 -2.38
C ILE A 71 -33.67 3.12 -2.06
N GLN A 72 -33.15 2.61 -0.95
CA GLN A 72 -31.72 2.70 -0.64
C GLN A 72 -30.85 1.83 -1.54
N ASN A 73 -31.30 0.66 -1.99
CA ASN A 73 -30.52 -0.22 -2.85
C ASN A 73 -30.53 0.22 -4.32
N ASP A 74 -31.63 0.71 -4.86
CA ASP A 74 -31.72 1.12 -6.29
C ASP A 74 -31.07 2.48 -6.58
N ARG A 75 -31.00 3.40 -5.61
CA ARG A 75 -30.30 4.69 -5.78
C ARG A 75 -28.79 4.64 -5.55
N ARG A 76 -28.26 3.55 -5.00
CA ARG A 76 -26.80 3.37 -4.79
C ARG A 76 -26.02 3.00 -6.04
N LEU A 77 -26.66 2.72 -7.17
CA LEU A 77 -26.02 2.05 -8.32
C LEU A 77 -25.82 2.88 -9.58
N GLN A 78 -26.23 4.17 -9.62
CA GLN A 78 -25.99 4.99 -10.81
C GLN A 78 -25.48 6.38 -10.43
N MET A 79 -24.15 6.54 -10.35
CA MET A 79 -23.58 7.88 -10.55
C MET A 79 -23.74 8.26 -12.02
N SER A 80 -24.41 9.40 -12.31
CA SER A 80 -24.54 9.89 -13.68
C SER A 80 -23.17 10.34 -14.20
N THR A 81 -22.98 10.24 -15.52
CA THR A 81 -21.76 10.73 -16.21
C THR A 81 -21.46 12.21 -15.92
N ALA A 82 -22.46 13.00 -15.55
CA ALA A 82 -22.32 14.40 -15.14
C ALA A 82 -21.70 14.54 -13.73
N GLU A 83 -21.94 13.62 -12.81
CA GLU A 83 -21.38 13.64 -11.45
C GLU A 83 -19.91 13.21 -11.42
N VAL A 84 -19.54 12.27 -12.29
CA VAL A 84 -18.12 11.91 -12.53
C VAL A 84 -17.37 13.11 -13.13
N ALA A 85 -18.00 13.88 -14.03
CA ALA A 85 -17.42 15.07 -14.61
C ALA A 85 -17.23 16.23 -13.62
N ALA A 86 -18.14 16.39 -12.64
CA ALA A 86 -18.06 17.45 -11.63
C ALA A 86 -16.95 17.17 -10.60
N THR A 87 -16.78 15.91 -10.18
CA THR A 87 -15.67 15.50 -9.30
C THR A 87 -14.31 15.58 -10.00
N LYS A 88 -14.27 15.29 -11.31
CA LYS A 88 -13.08 15.44 -12.14
C LYS A 88 -12.64 16.91 -12.25
N LYS A 89 -13.58 17.85 -12.38
CA LYS A 89 -13.30 19.29 -12.46
C LYS A 89 -12.78 19.87 -11.14
N ALA A 90 -13.18 19.35 -9.98
CA ALA A 90 -12.67 19.75 -8.68
C ALA A 90 -11.25 19.23 -8.39
N ALA A 91 -10.88 18.08 -8.96
CA ALA A 91 -9.54 17.52 -8.89
C ALA A 91 -8.53 18.29 -9.78
N ASP A 92 -8.97 18.77 -10.94
CA ASP A 92 -8.13 19.50 -11.91
C ASP A 92 -7.69 20.90 -11.42
N THR A 93 -8.32 21.48 -10.39
CA THR A 93 -7.97 22.81 -9.85
C THR A 93 -6.78 22.82 -8.87
N MET A 94 -6.23 21.65 -8.50
CA MET A 94 -5.06 21.52 -7.62
C MET A 94 -3.78 21.11 -8.34
N GLU A 95 -3.77 21.04 -9.68
CA GLU A 95 -2.60 20.62 -10.45
C GLU A 95 -1.56 21.77 -10.54
N GLY A 96 -0.48 21.63 -9.76
CA GLY A 96 0.78 22.28 -10.06
C GLY A 96 1.38 21.69 -11.35
N GLU A 97 2.18 22.47 -12.08
CA GLU A 97 2.88 22.05 -13.30
C GLU A 97 3.46 20.62 -13.14
N GLU A 98 3.13 19.73 -14.07
CA GLU A 98 3.63 18.35 -14.03
C GLU A 98 5.14 18.36 -14.24
N LEU A 99 5.90 17.85 -13.26
CA LEU A 99 7.35 17.78 -13.37
C LEU A 99 7.75 16.74 -14.41
N PRO A 100 8.76 17.04 -15.25
CA PRO A 100 9.23 16.07 -16.23
C PRO A 100 9.85 14.85 -15.54
N THR A 101 9.69 13.69 -16.15
CA THR A 101 10.31 12.42 -15.76
C THR A 101 11.48 12.09 -16.67
N ASN A 102 12.29 11.10 -16.30
CA ASN A 102 13.38 10.62 -17.15
C ASN A 102 12.88 10.06 -18.51
N GLU A 103 11.63 9.57 -18.54
CA GLU A 103 11.00 9.06 -19.76
C GLU A 103 10.47 10.19 -20.64
N SER A 104 9.85 11.22 -20.03
CA SER A 104 9.28 12.34 -20.77
C SER A 104 10.32 13.36 -21.26
N SER A 105 11.52 13.39 -20.64
CA SER A 105 12.63 14.25 -21.03
C SER A 105 13.96 13.49 -21.05
N PRO A 106 14.43 13.06 -22.25
CA PRO A 106 15.76 12.50 -22.41
C PRO A 106 16.89 13.45 -21.98
N ASN A 107 16.65 14.77 -22.04
CA ASN A 107 17.59 15.78 -21.57
C ASN A 107 17.73 15.73 -20.05
N LEU A 108 16.64 15.60 -19.31
CA LEU A 108 16.65 15.49 -17.85
C LEU A 108 17.42 14.25 -17.38
N LEU A 109 17.26 13.11 -18.07
CA LEU A 109 18.03 11.90 -17.81
C LEU A 109 19.53 12.16 -17.96
N ARG A 110 19.96 12.80 -19.08
CA ARG A 110 21.35 13.16 -19.31
C ARG A 110 21.90 14.10 -18.23
N ILE A 111 21.12 15.11 -17.84
CA ILE A 111 21.47 16.03 -16.75
C ILE A 111 21.72 15.27 -15.45
N ARG A 112 20.82 14.36 -15.05
CA ARG A 112 20.93 13.56 -13.82
C ARG A 112 22.16 12.67 -13.84
N HIS A 113 22.35 11.95 -14.94
CA HIS A 113 23.49 11.04 -15.09
C HIS A 113 24.83 11.79 -15.09
N SER A 114 24.93 12.86 -15.86
CA SER A 114 26.18 13.67 -15.89
C SER A 114 26.44 14.38 -14.56
N THR A 115 25.37 14.75 -13.83
CA THR A 115 25.53 15.34 -12.49
C THR A 115 26.09 14.33 -11.49
N SER A 116 25.75 13.04 -11.59
CA SER A 116 26.36 12.01 -10.74
C SER A 116 27.87 11.89 -10.97
N HIS A 117 28.33 11.94 -12.21
CA HIS A 117 29.76 11.95 -12.55
C HIS A 117 30.48 13.20 -12.04
N VAL A 118 29.87 14.38 -12.20
CA VAL A 118 30.43 15.63 -11.65
C VAL A 118 30.51 15.58 -10.13
N MET A 119 29.56 14.92 -9.46
CA MET A 119 29.60 14.70 -8.02
C MET A 119 30.76 13.75 -7.65
N ALA A 120 30.94 12.63 -8.36
CA ALA A 120 32.01 11.68 -8.11
C ALA A 120 33.39 12.35 -8.29
N MET A 121 33.57 13.12 -9.38
CA MET A 121 34.78 13.91 -9.61
C MET A 121 35.05 14.92 -8.49
N ALA A 122 33.99 15.59 -7.99
CA ALA A 122 34.13 16.56 -6.89
C ALA A 122 34.50 15.86 -5.56
N VAL A 123 33.92 14.70 -5.28
CA VAL A 123 34.23 13.89 -4.09
C VAL A 123 35.68 13.44 -4.12
N GLN A 124 36.14 12.80 -5.17
CA GLN A 124 37.54 12.33 -5.28
C GLN A 124 38.55 13.46 -5.20
N LYS A 125 38.18 14.64 -5.71
CA LYS A 125 39.05 15.82 -5.63
C LYS A 125 39.15 16.39 -4.20
N LEU A 126 38.07 16.41 -3.43
CA LEU A 126 38.03 16.91 -2.06
C LEU A 126 38.53 15.91 -1.04
N PHE A 127 38.33 14.64 -1.33
CA PHE A 127 38.64 13.50 -0.44
C PHE A 127 39.49 12.45 -1.20
N PRO A 128 40.77 12.73 -1.39
CA PRO A 128 41.68 11.79 -2.06
C PRO A 128 41.67 10.42 -1.40
N GLY A 129 41.79 9.34 -2.19
CA GLY A 129 41.71 7.97 -1.72
C GLY A 129 40.28 7.42 -1.62
N THR A 130 39.23 8.22 -1.87
CA THR A 130 37.86 7.74 -1.99
C THR A 130 37.69 6.96 -3.29
N GLN A 131 37.28 5.70 -3.18
CA GLN A 131 36.98 4.83 -4.32
C GLN A 131 35.53 5.04 -4.78
N VAL A 132 35.32 5.00 -6.09
CA VAL A 132 34.01 5.15 -6.73
C VAL A 132 33.45 3.79 -7.16
N THR A 133 32.14 3.62 -7.02
CA THR A 133 31.49 2.38 -7.41
C THR A 133 30.51 2.60 -8.57
N ILE A 134 29.24 2.88 -8.27
CA ILE A 134 28.19 3.12 -9.27
C ILE A 134 27.46 4.43 -8.98
N GLY A 135 27.06 5.14 -10.03
CA GLY A 135 26.34 6.43 -9.93
C GLY A 135 25.18 6.55 -10.90
N PRO A 136 24.11 5.74 -10.75
CA PRO A 136 22.98 5.80 -11.66
C PRO A 136 22.09 7.02 -11.39
N TRP A 137 21.35 7.39 -12.44
CA TRP A 137 20.17 8.24 -12.30
C TRP A 137 19.00 7.46 -11.71
N ILE A 138 18.13 8.15 -11.00
CA ILE A 138 16.88 7.63 -10.43
C ILE A 138 15.71 8.54 -10.80
N GLU A 139 14.48 8.13 -10.51
CA GLU A 139 13.27 8.84 -10.94
C GLU A 139 13.26 10.35 -10.61
N ASN A 140 13.72 10.75 -9.42
CA ASN A 140 13.70 12.14 -8.97
C ASN A 140 15.10 12.73 -8.74
N GLY A 141 16.14 12.11 -9.31
CA GLY A 141 17.51 12.57 -9.09
C GLY A 141 18.57 11.57 -9.52
N PHE A 142 19.57 11.44 -8.69
CA PHE A 142 20.71 10.55 -8.88
C PHE A 142 21.32 10.20 -7.53
N TYR A 143 22.18 9.19 -7.50
CA TYR A 143 23.09 8.94 -6.38
C TYR A 143 24.45 8.48 -6.89
N TYR A 144 25.41 8.43 -6.00
CA TYR A 144 26.68 7.76 -6.23
C TYR A 144 27.16 7.08 -4.95
N ASP A 145 27.70 5.87 -5.07
CA ASP A 145 28.21 5.09 -3.97
C ASP A 145 29.74 5.21 -3.88
N PHE A 146 30.21 5.50 -2.69
CA PHE A 146 31.62 5.73 -2.38
C PHE A 146 32.10 4.75 -1.31
N TYR A 147 33.32 4.31 -1.45
CA TYR A 147 34.01 3.55 -0.42
C TYR A 147 35.19 4.38 0.13
N ASN A 148 35.20 4.60 1.44
CA ASN A 148 36.29 5.21 2.16
C ASN A 148 36.22 4.77 3.61
N THR A 149 37.29 4.21 4.15
CA THR A 149 37.37 3.72 5.53
C THR A 149 37.80 4.77 6.54
N GLU A 150 38.42 5.86 6.06
CA GLU A 150 38.98 6.92 6.91
C GLU A 150 38.02 8.08 7.10
N ILE A 151 37.11 8.30 6.13
CA ILE A 151 36.22 9.47 6.09
C ILE A 151 34.77 8.99 6.11
N GLN A 152 33.97 9.59 6.99
CA GLN A 152 32.52 9.47 6.99
C GLN A 152 31.92 10.82 6.56
N PHE A 153 31.19 10.81 5.43
CA PHE A 153 30.58 12.03 4.90
C PHE A 153 29.47 12.56 5.82
N THR A 154 29.46 13.88 5.97
CA THR A 154 28.51 14.63 6.80
C THR A 154 27.69 15.62 5.94
N GLU A 155 26.66 16.23 6.53
CA GLU A 155 25.91 17.31 5.87
C GLU A 155 26.80 18.55 5.53
N ALA A 156 27.88 18.78 6.28
CA ALA A 156 28.82 19.85 5.99
C ALA A 156 29.62 19.57 4.70
N ASP A 157 29.98 18.29 4.49
CA ASP A 157 30.71 17.85 3.31
C ASP A 157 29.84 17.97 2.06
N LEU A 158 28.52 17.71 2.15
CA LEU A 158 27.60 17.92 1.02
C LEU A 158 27.65 19.37 0.49
N LYS A 159 27.78 20.35 1.37
CA LYS A 159 27.92 21.76 0.98
C LYS A 159 29.26 22.04 0.29
N ALA A 160 30.34 21.41 0.78
CA ALA A 160 31.66 21.53 0.16
C ALA A 160 31.69 20.85 -1.22
N ILE A 161 31.16 19.65 -1.32
CA ILE A 161 31.03 18.89 -2.58
C ILE A 161 30.20 19.69 -3.59
N LYS A 162 29.04 20.21 -3.20
CA LYS A 162 28.19 21.05 -4.07
C LYS A 162 28.94 22.28 -4.62
N LYS A 163 29.71 22.94 -3.77
CA LYS A 163 30.53 24.11 -4.17
C LYS A 163 31.64 23.71 -5.16
N GLU A 164 32.22 22.52 -5.00
CA GLU A 164 33.24 22.04 -5.94
C GLU A 164 32.59 21.61 -7.27
N MET A 165 31.42 20.96 -7.24
CA MET A 165 30.63 20.66 -8.44
C MET A 165 30.34 21.94 -9.25
N GLU A 166 29.95 23.03 -8.60
CA GLU A 166 29.73 24.31 -9.29
C GLU A 166 30.98 24.88 -9.98
N LYS A 167 32.18 24.63 -9.40
CA LYS A 167 33.45 25.02 -10.04
C LYS A 167 33.74 24.15 -11.28
N ILE A 168 33.45 22.83 -11.18
CA ILE A 168 33.60 21.88 -12.31
C ILE A 168 32.64 22.26 -13.45
N ILE A 169 31.38 22.53 -13.14
CA ILE A 169 30.36 22.94 -14.10
C ILE A 169 30.81 24.25 -14.85
N LYS A 170 31.31 25.21 -14.12
CA LYS A 170 31.80 26.48 -14.72
C LYS A 170 32.95 26.32 -15.70
N LYS A 171 33.75 25.25 -15.60
CA LYS A 171 34.86 24.94 -16.51
C LYS A 171 34.41 24.48 -17.89
N LYS A 172 33.13 24.09 -18.05
CA LYS A 172 32.55 23.59 -19.31
C LYS A 172 33.36 22.43 -19.92
N LEU A 173 33.76 21.46 -19.10
CA LEU A 173 34.56 20.33 -19.54
C LEU A 173 33.73 19.44 -20.47
N PRO A 174 34.29 18.96 -21.61
CA PRO A 174 33.58 18.03 -22.50
C PRO A 174 33.38 16.67 -21.84
N LEU A 175 32.24 15.99 -22.13
CA LEU A 175 31.99 14.60 -21.79
C LEU A 175 32.13 13.77 -23.07
N VAL A 176 33.22 13.03 -23.18
CA VAL A 176 33.59 12.31 -24.41
C VAL A 176 33.50 10.80 -24.17
N ARG A 177 32.73 10.12 -25.02
CA ARG A 177 32.64 8.66 -25.03
C ARG A 177 33.82 8.08 -25.74
N GLU A 178 34.50 7.12 -25.13
CA GLU A 178 35.55 6.31 -25.70
C GLU A 178 35.13 4.84 -25.64
N GLU A 179 35.32 4.09 -26.72
CA GLU A 179 35.14 2.65 -26.76
C GLU A 179 36.51 1.97 -26.66
N VAL A 180 36.65 1.07 -25.69
CA VAL A 180 37.92 0.43 -25.35
C VAL A 180 37.75 -1.08 -25.27
N THR A 181 38.85 -1.81 -25.40
CA THR A 181 38.87 -3.24 -25.14
C THR A 181 38.76 -3.51 -23.60
N ARG A 182 38.38 -4.72 -23.24
CA ARG A 182 38.32 -5.14 -21.84
C ARG A 182 39.70 -5.07 -21.16
N GLU A 183 40.73 -5.46 -21.89
CA GLU A 183 42.12 -5.43 -21.44
C GLU A 183 42.61 -4.00 -21.18
N GLU A 184 42.30 -3.06 -22.08
CA GLU A 184 42.61 -1.64 -21.89
C GLU A 184 41.85 -1.04 -20.70
N ALA A 185 40.53 -1.33 -20.60
CA ALA A 185 39.73 -0.89 -19.46
C ALA A 185 40.31 -1.41 -18.13
N ARG A 186 40.65 -2.72 -18.08
CA ARG A 186 41.24 -3.34 -16.90
C ARG A 186 42.56 -2.67 -16.51
N ALA A 187 43.49 -2.50 -17.44
CA ALA A 187 44.78 -1.87 -17.17
C ALA A 187 44.62 -0.44 -16.62
N ARG A 188 43.69 0.35 -17.19
CA ARG A 188 43.40 1.72 -16.72
C ARG A 188 42.78 1.73 -15.32
N ILE A 189 41.85 0.81 -15.02
CA ILE A 189 41.20 0.72 -13.70
C ILE A 189 42.18 0.26 -12.64
N GLU A 190 43.05 -0.72 -12.94
CA GLU A 190 44.10 -1.20 -12.04
C GLU A 190 45.11 -0.07 -11.70
N ALA A 191 45.46 0.76 -12.68
CA ALA A 191 46.32 1.91 -12.48
C ALA A 191 45.71 2.98 -11.54
N LEU A 192 44.36 3.08 -11.49
CA LEU A 192 43.62 3.97 -10.58
C LEU A 192 43.41 3.38 -9.18
N GLY A 193 43.58 2.06 -9.04
CA GLY A 193 43.31 1.37 -7.76
C GLY A 193 41.82 1.27 -7.39
N GLU A 194 40.94 1.09 -8.37
CA GLU A 194 39.47 1.05 -8.22
C GLU A 194 38.93 -0.40 -8.29
N PRO A 195 39.02 -1.19 -7.21
CA PRO A 195 38.69 -2.63 -7.22
C PRO A 195 37.20 -2.88 -7.54
N PHE A 196 36.29 -2.01 -7.12
CA PHE A 196 34.86 -2.14 -7.42
C PHE A 196 34.59 -2.00 -8.91
N LYS A 197 35.32 -1.15 -9.61
CA LYS A 197 35.22 -1.00 -11.07
C LYS A 197 35.75 -2.23 -11.81
N LEU A 198 36.78 -2.89 -11.29
CA LEU A 198 37.25 -4.16 -11.85
C LEU A 198 36.17 -5.26 -11.77
N GLU A 199 35.51 -5.37 -10.62
CA GLU A 199 34.41 -6.33 -10.43
C GLU A 199 33.20 -6.02 -11.32
N ILE A 200 32.91 -4.74 -11.56
CA ILE A 200 31.87 -4.33 -12.52
C ILE A 200 32.26 -4.75 -13.94
N LEU A 201 33.49 -4.47 -14.35
CA LEU A 201 34.02 -4.77 -15.68
C LEU A 201 33.88 -6.25 -16.05
N GLU A 202 34.08 -7.16 -15.08
CA GLU A 202 33.96 -8.60 -15.29
C GLU A 202 32.57 -9.04 -15.79
N ASN A 203 31.53 -8.31 -15.38
CA ASN A 203 30.14 -8.63 -15.68
C ASN A 203 29.54 -7.82 -16.85
N LEU A 204 30.30 -6.87 -17.42
CA LEU A 204 29.83 -6.08 -18.54
C LEU A 204 29.88 -6.88 -19.85
N LYS A 205 28.92 -6.61 -20.73
CA LYS A 205 28.93 -7.10 -22.12
C LYS A 205 29.63 -6.08 -23.01
N GLU A 206 30.32 -6.57 -24.06
CA GLU A 206 30.88 -5.70 -25.10
C GLU A 206 29.77 -4.96 -25.87
N PRO A 207 30.01 -3.71 -26.33
CA PRO A 207 31.28 -2.96 -26.23
C PRO A 207 31.46 -2.32 -24.84
N ILE A 208 32.71 -2.27 -24.33
CA ILE A 208 33.08 -1.54 -23.11
C ILE A 208 33.29 -0.07 -23.43
N THR A 209 32.69 0.77 -22.66
CA THR A 209 32.76 2.23 -22.86
C THR A 209 33.19 2.98 -21.61
N ILE A 210 33.97 4.02 -21.82
CA ILE A 210 34.48 4.96 -20.83
C ILE A 210 33.99 6.35 -21.21
N TYR A 211 33.56 7.14 -20.22
CA TYR A 211 33.24 8.55 -20.42
C TYR A 211 34.27 9.42 -19.71
N HIS A 212 34.97 10.23 -20.49
CA HIS A 212 35.89 11.25 -19.99
C HIS A 212 35.14 12.53 -19.64
N THR A 213 35.48 13.16 -18.51
CA THR A 213 35.02 14.49 -18.13
C THR A 213 36.23 15.44 -18.15
N GLY A 214 36.48 16.03 -19.28
CA GLY A 214 37.75 16.73 -19.57
C GLY A 214 38.94 15.72 -19.59
N ASP A 215 40.17 16.27 -19.50
CA ASP A 215 41.38 15.44 -19.59
C ASP A 215 41.78 14.77 -18.28
N GLY A 216 41.13 15.12 -17.16
CA GLY A 216 41.62 14.74 -15.82
C GLY A 216 40.76 13.71 -15.06
N TRP A 217 39.63 13.30 -15.58
CA TRP A 217 38.74 12.32 -14.90
C TRP A 217 37.91 11.52 -15.90
N TRP A 218 37.69 10.27 -15.60
CA TRP A 218 36.86 9.39 -16.41
C TRP A 218 36.17 8.33 -15.56
N ASP A 219 35.10 7.72 -16.10
CA ASP A 219 34.36 6.66 -15.46
C ASP A 219 33.96 5.57 -16.47
N LEU A 220 33.84 4.32 -15.97
CA LEU A 220 33.31 3.18 -16.72
C LEU A 220 31.78 3.35 -16.82
N CYS A 221 31.26 3.69 -18.01
CA CYS A 221 29.87 4.10 -18.17
C CYS A 221 29.39 3.93 -19.62
N ALA A 222 28.11 3.51 -19.76
CA ALA A 222 27.43 3.38 -21.05
C ALA A 222 26.77 4.69 -21.55
N GLY A 223 26.64 5.71 -20.69
CA GLY A 223 25.90 6.95 -20.99
C GLY A 223 24.37 6.76 -20.86
N PRO A 224 23.54 7.64 -21.44
CA PRO A 224 23.96 8.88 -22.15
C PRO A 224 24.29 10.04 -21.21
N HIS A 225 25.05 10.99 -21.71
CA HIS A 225 25.45 12.21 -21.00
C HIS A 225 25.14 13.48 -21.80
N VAL A 226 25.27 14.66 -21.13
CA VAL A 226 25.29 15.97 -21.79
C VAL A 226 26.62 16.14 -22.54
N GLU A 227 26.71 17.12 -23.45
CA GLU A 227 27.93 17.34 -24.24
C GLU A 227 29.08 17.94 -23.39
N THR A 228 28.73 18.88 -22.51
CA THR A 228 29.70 19.52 -21.63
C THR A 228 29.14 19.66 -20.20
N THR A 229 30.02 19.76 -19.20
CA THR A 229 29.58 20.09 -17.85
C THR A 229 28.87 21.43 -17.77
N GLY A 230 29.09 22.33 -18.74
CA GLY A 230 28.44 23.64 -18.85
C GLY A 230 26.93 23.57 -19.12
N ASP A 231 26.45 22.45 -19.65
CA ASP A 231 25.03 22.21 -19.94
C ASP A 231 24.24 21.81 -18.69
N LEU A 232 24.93 21.60 -17.56
CA LEU A 232 24.33 21.29 -16.28
C LEU A 232 23.84 22.59 -15.59
N PRO A 233 22.56 22.70 -15.25
CA PRO A 233 22.00 23.88 -14.60
C PRO A 233 22.35 23.90 -13.12
N ALA A 234 23.53 24.38 -12.75
CA ALA A 234 24.08 24.36 -11.39
C ALA A 234 23.09 24.82 -10.29
N LYS A 235 22.20 25.81 -10.61
CA LYS A 235 21.16 26.30 -9.69
C LYS A 235 19.95 25.36 -9.54
N ALA A 236 19.84 24.36 -10.41
CA ALA A 236 18.78 23.37 -10.38
C ALA A 236 19.27 22.00 -9.86
N ILE A 237 20.45 21.95 -9.26
CA ILE A 237 21.05 20.76 -8.65
C ILE A 237 21.14 20.95 -7.14
N GLU A 238 20.81 19.92 -6.37
CA GLU A 238 20.93 19.91 -4.90
C GLU A 238 21.37 18.53 -4.40
N LEU A 239 22.32 18.48 -3.47
CA LEU A 239 22.66 17.27 -2.74
C LEU A 239 21.75 17.16 -1.52
N GLN A 240 21.20 15.97 -1.25
CA GLN A 240 20.09 15.79 -0.31
C GLN A 240 20.50 15.11 0.98
N ALA A 241 21.20 13.97 0.91
CA ALA A 241 21.51 13.16 2.07
C ALA A 241 22.70 12.23 1.82
N VAL A 242 23.29 11.77 2.92
CA VAL A 242 24.21 10.64 2.94
C VAL A 242 23.49 9.47 3.60
N ALA A 243 23.61 8.26 3.04
CA ALA A 243 23.07 7.03 3.60
C ALA A 243 24.10 5.89 3.50
N GLY A 244 24.02 4.92 4.41
CA GLY A 244 24.76 3.68 4.28
C GLY A 244 24.19 2.81 3.15
N ALA A 245 25.05 2.09 2.46
CA ALA A 245 24.71 1.04 1.52
C ALA A 245 25.71 -0.11 1.66
N TYR A 246 25.38 -1.28 1.12
CA TYR A 246 26.33 -2.39 1.03
C TYR A 246 26.62 -2.68 -0.43
N TRP A 247 27.86 -3.08 -0.72
CA TRP A 247 28.24 -3.44 -2.07
C TRP A 247 27.34 -4.58 -2.60
N ARG A 248 26.70 -4.34 -3.75
CA ARG A 248 25.69 -5.23 -4.36
C ARG A 248 24.51 -5.60 -3.44
N GLY A 249 24.27 -4.81 -2.39
CA GLY A 249 23.18 -5.08 -1.45
C GLY A 249 23.43 -6.23 -0.48
N ASP A 250 24.65 -6.77 -0.42
CA ASP A 250 25.03 -7.85 0.49
C ASP A 250 25.62 -7.28 1.77
N GLU A 251 24.91 -7.47 2.90
CA GLU A 251 25.33 -7.00 4.23
C GLU A 251 26.66 -7.59 4.73
N LYS A 252 27.15 -8.66 4.08
CA LYS A 252 28.45 -9.29 4.39
C LYS A 252 29.61 -8.65 3.63
N ARG A 253 29.31 -7.77 2.69
CA ARG A 253 30.28 -7.08 1.84
C ARG A 253 30.58 -5.67 2.38
N GLU A 254 31.41 -4.95 1.66
CA GLU A 254 31.91 -3.63 2.04
C GLU A 254 30.75 -2.65 2.26
N SER A 255 30.83 -1.91 3.39
CA SER A 255 29.90 -0.83 3.69
C SER A 255 30.27 0.42 2.87
N LEU A 256 29.34 0.91 2.08
CA LEU A 256 29.48 2.07 1.23
C LEU A 256 28.74 3.27 1.79
N GLN A 257 29.16 4.45 1.38
CA GLN A 257 28.47 5.70 1.66
C GLN A 257 27.81 6.20 0.38
N ARG A 258 26.49 6.28 0.38
CA ARG A 258 25.69 6.73 -0.76
C ARG A 258 25.32 8.19 -0.59
N ILE A 259 25.71 9.02 -1.53
CA ILE A 259 25.29 10.42 -1.59
C ILE A 259 24.14 10.55 -2.58
N TYR A 260 22.98 11.01 -2.10
CA TYR A 260 21.80 11.31 -2.92
C TYR A 260 21.81 12.78 -3.36
N GLY A 261 21.44 13.01 -4.60
CA GLY A 261 21.20 14.32 -5.17
C GLY A 261 19.98 14.38 -6.07
N THR A 262 19.50 15.59 -6.32
CA THR A 262 18.44 15.83 -7.30
C THR A 262 18.92 16.86 -8.32
N ALA A 263 18.53 16.69 -9.58
CA ALA A 263 18.82 17.61 -10.65
C ALA A 263 17.61 17.78 -11.56
N TRP A 264 17.38 19.01 -12.00
CA TRP A 264 16.25 19.42 -12.81
C TRP A 264 16.72 20.30 -13.95
N GLU A 265 15.93 20.48 -15.01
CA GLU A 265 16.32 21.28 -16.18
C GLU A 265 16.42 22.78 -15.88
N ASN A 266 15.68 23.23 -14.86
CA ASN A 266 15.70 24.64 -14.44
C ASN A 266 15.38 24.81 -12.94
N PRO A 267 15.69 25.97 -12.34
CA PRO A 267 15.45 26.22 -10.91
C PRO A 267 13.97 26.21 -10.49
N ALA A 268 13.03 26.48 -11.42
CA ALA A 268 11.60 26.45 -11.11
C ALA A 268 11.12 25.02 -10.83
N GLN A 269 11.57 24.05 -11.63
CA GLN A 269 11.30 22.61 -11.42
C GLN A 269 11.89 22.12 -10.08
N LEU A 270 13.13 22.53 -9.73
CA LEU A 270 13.72 22.18 -8.42
C LEU A 270 12.89 22.77 -7.27
N LYS A 271 12.44 24.03 -7.38
CA LYS A 271 11.59 24.68 -6.37
C LYS A 271 10.27 23.91 -6.19
N GLU A 272 9.63 23.53 -7.28
CA GLU A 272 8.39 22.75 -7.25
C GLU A 272 8.63 21.35 -6.65
N HIS A 273 9.70 20.66 -7.02
CA HIS A 273 10.09 19.39 -6.40
C HIS A 273 10.26 19.54 -4.87
N LYS A 274 10.97 20.57 -4.42
CA LYS A 274 11.14 20.84 -2.97
C LYS A 274 9.81 21.08 -2.28
N ARG A 275 8.91 21.86 -2.89
CA ARG A 275 7.56 22.08 -2.38
C ARG A 275 6.78 20.76 -2.22
N ARG A 276 6.86 19.88 -3.24
CA ARG A 276 6.23 18.54 -3.19
C ARG A 276 6.83 17.65 -2.10
N MET A 277 8.15 17.70 -1.92
CA MET A 277 8.83 16.93 -0.86
C MET A 277 8.48 17.43 0.55
N GLU A 278 8.36 18.73 0.76
CA GLU A 278 7.89 19.29 2.05
C GLU A 278 6.44 18.89 2.32
N GLU A 279 5.58 18.99 1.30
CA GLU A 279 4.19 18.57 1.43
C GLU A 279 4.08 17.07 1.70
N ALA A 280 4.91 16.22 1.07
CA ALA A 280 4.99 14.79 1.35
C ALA A 280 5.33 14.50 2.82
N LYS A 281 6.30 15.24 3.38
CA LYS A 281 6.63 15.12 4.81
C LYS A 281 5.48 15.49 5.73
N ARG A 282 4.72 16.54 5.38
CA ARG A 282 3.53 16.95 6.16
C ARG A 282 2.38 15.96 6.09
N ARG A 283 2.28 15.23 4.96
CA ARG A 283 1.24 14.23 4.71
C ARG A 283 1.62 12.83 5.15
N ASP A 284 2.84 12.60 5.62
CA ASP A 284 3.33 11.28 6.04
C ASP A 284 2.31 10.58 6.95
N HIS A 285 1.84 9.41 6.51
CA HIS A 285 0.80 8.64 7.22
C HIS A 285 1.22 8.24 8.64
N ARG A 286 2.52 8.09 8.90
CA ARG A 286 3.06 7.77 10.24
C ARG A 286 2.85 8.94 11.20
N LEU A 287 3.11 10.16 10.72
CA LEU A 287 2.89 11.39 11.48
C LEU A 287 1.39 11.66 11.68
N LEU A 288 0.61 11.59 10.60
CA LEU A 288 -0.83 11.82 10.63
C LEU A 288 -1.56 10.73 11.40
N GLY A 289 -1.15 9.46 11.24
CA GLY A 289 -1.71 8.32 11.97
C GLY A 289 -1.59 8.48 13.48
N LYS A 290 -0.41 8.87 13.96
CA LYS A 290 -0.19 9.19 15.38
C LYS A 290 -1.00 10.41 15.85
N LYS A 291 -0.99 11.51 15.05
CA LYS A 291 -1.68 12.75 15.40
C LYS A 291 -3.20 12.58 15.46
N LEU A 292 -3.77 11.79 14.57
CA LEU A 292 -5.21 11.55 14.47
C LEU A 292 -5.67 10.31 15.24
N ASP A 293 -4.75 9.60 15.90
CA ASP A 293 -5.02 8.40 16.69
C ASP A 293 -5.67 7.28 15.86
N LEU A 294 -5.02 6.94 14.70
CA LEU A 294 -5.56 5.96 13.77
C LEU A 294 -4.99 4.56 13.98
N PHE A 295 -3.68 4.46 14.17
CA PHE A 295 -2.95 3.20 14.34
C PHE A 295 -1.61 3.42 15.04
N SER A 296 -1.01 2.32 15.49
CA SER A 296 0.36 2.30 16.00
C SER A 296 1.10 1.03 15.54
N LEU A 297 2.43 1.10 15.61
CA LEU A 297 3.33 -0.03 15.48
C LEU A 297 4.00 -0.18 16.86
N GLN A 298 3.88 -1.35 17.48
CA GLN A 298 4.37 -1.62 18.83
C GLN A 298 5.64 -2.46 18.75
N GLU A 299 6.74 -1.97 19.30
CA GLU A 299 8.03 -2.68 19.29
C GLU A 299 7.95 -3.99 20.05
N ASP A 300 7.20 -4.04 21.15
CA ASP A 300 7.01 -5.25 21.98
C ASP A 300 6.32 -6.39 21.21
N ALA A 301 5.52 -6.07 20.19
CA ALA A 301 4.87 -7.06 19.34
C ALA A 301 5.73 -7.48 18.14
N GLY A 302 6.81 -6.75 17.87
CA GLY A 302 7.66 -6.92 16.70
C GLY A 302 7.35 -5.96 15.54
N GLY A 303 8.37 -5.67 14.76
CA GLY A 303 8.26 -4.71 13.64
C GLY A 303 7.34 -5.18 12.53
N GLY A 304 6.59 -4.24 11.93
CA GLY A 304 5.73 -4.52 10.79
C GLY A 304 4.38 -5.16 11.12
N LEU A 305 3.94 -5.09 12.38
CA LEU A 305 2.61 -5.52 12.82
C LEU A 305 1.78 -4.30 13.24
N VAL A 306 0.62 -4.12 12.64
CA VAL A 306 -0.20 -2.92 12.77
C VAL A 306 -1.27 -3.08 13.84
N PHE A 307 -1.33 -2.15 14.78
CA PHE A 307 -2.38 -2.04 15.79
C PHE A 307 -3.34 -0.93 15.39
N TRP A 308 -4.57 -1.28 15.10
CA TRP A 308 -5.61 -0.34 14.70
C TRP A 308 -6.29 0.26 15.91
N HIS A 309 -6.26 1.59 16.04
CA HIS A 309 -6.97 2.31 17.07
C HIS A 309 -8.45 2.50 16.70
N PRO A 310 -9.34 2.87 17.63
CA PRO A 310 -10.78 2.92 17.37
C PRO A 310 -11.19 3.76 16.15
N LYS A 311 -10.52 4.89 15.91
CA LYS A 311 -10.79 5.74 14.73
C LYS A 311 -10.30 5.09 13.43
N GLY A 312 -9.10 4.54 13.45
CA GLY A 312 -8.56 3.80 12.30
C GLY A 312 -9.39 2.56 11.99
N SER A 313 -9.80 1.80 13.02
CA SER A 313 -10.69 0.65 12.88
C SER A 313 -12.04 1.02 12.26
N THR A 314 -12.59 2.20 12.60
CA THR A 314 -13.83 2.70 12.00
C THR A 314 -13.65 2.93 10.49
N ILE A 315 -12.58 3.60 10.08
CA ILE A 315 -12.29 3.85 8.66
C ILE A 315 -12.04 2.53 7.94
N ARG A 316 -11.23 1.64 8.52
CA ARG A 316 -10.94 0.31 7.98
C ARG A 316 -12.23 -0.48 7.75
N ARG A 317 -13.11 -0.56 8.75
CA ARG A 317 -14.42 -1.22 8.65
C ARG A 317 -15.26 -0.65 7.49
N LEU A 318 -15.32 0.68 7.33
CA LEU A 318 -16.07 1.32 6.23
C LEU A 318 -15.49 0.96 4.86
N ILE A 319 -14.16 0.90 4.72
CA ILE A 319 -13.48 0.44 3.50
C ILE A 319 -13.86 -1.03 3.21
N GLU A 320 -13.75 -1.91 4.21
CA GLU A 320 -14.05 -3.33 4.09
C GLU A 320 -15.53 -3.59 3.76
N GLU A 321 -16.46 -2.88 4.41
CA GLU A 321 -17.90 -2.98 4.14
C GLU A 321 -18.24 -2.50 2.72
N PHE A 322 -17.66 -1.40 2.27
CA PHE A 322 -17.81 -0.92 0.90
C PHE A 322 -17.25 -1.95 -0.10
N TRP A 323 -16.05 -2.46 0.13
CA TRP A 323 -15.43 -3.48 -0.69
C TRP A 323 -16.31 -4.73 -0.81
N LYS A 324 -16.79 -5.27 0.30
CA LYS A 324 -17.69 -6.44 0.34
C LYS A 324 -18.97 -6.17 -0.46
N SER A 325 -19.60 -5.02 -0.27
CA SER A 325 -20.84 -4.67 -0.97
C SER A 325 -20.64 -4.61 -2.50
N GLN A 326 -19.52 -4.06 -2.96
CA GLN A 326 -19.19 -3.99 -4.38
C GLN A 326 -18.96 -5.37 -4.99
N HIS A 327 -18.22 -6.24 -4.28
CA HIS A 327 -17.95 -7.60 -4.73
C HIS A 327 -19.22 -8.46 -4.85
N LEU A 328 -20.04 -8.47 -3.79
CA LEU A 328 -21.31 -9.18 -3.80
C LEU A 328 -22.24 -8.70 -4.93
N SER A 329 -22.26 -7.39 -5.20
CA SER A 329 -23.08 -6.82 -6.30
C SER A 329 -22.60 -7.22 -7.70
N LYS A 330 -21.33 -7.64 -7.81
CA LYS A 330 -20.71 -8.10 -9.07
C LYS A 330 -20.61 -9.61 -9.20
N GLY A 331 -21.32 -10.35 -8.34
CA GLY A 331 -21.41 -11.81 -8.39
C GLY A 331 -20.19 -12.54 -7.82
N TYR A 332 -19.46 -11.92 -6.91
CA TYR A 332 -18.44 -12.61 -6.12
C TYR A 332 -19.05 -13.20 -4.86
N ASP A 333 -18.65 -14.42 -4.52
CA ASP A 333 -18.86 -15.01 -3.20
C ASP A 333 -17.66 -14.72 -2.29
N LEU A 334 -17.94 -14.60 -0.97
CA LEU A 334 -16.89 -14.31 0.00
C LEU A 334 -16.38 -15.62 0.63
N LEU A 335 -15.06 -15.76 0.68
CA LEU A 335 -14.39 -16.85 1.40
C LEU A 335 -13.68 -16.34 2.66
N TYR A 336 -13.42 -17.28 3.57
CA TYR A 336 -12.57 -17.12 4.75
C TYR A 336 -11.71 -18.37 4.89
N THR A 337 -10.40 -18.22 4.83
CA THR A 337 -9.46 -19.35 4.85
C THR A 337 -8.57 -19.32 6.09
N PRO A 338 -8.03 -20.47 6.53
CA PRO A 338 -7.14 -20.55 7.69
C PRO A 338 -5.89 -19.70 7.52
N HIS A 339 -5.27 -19.29 8.63
CA HIS A 339 -4.00 -18.53 8.63
C HIS A 339 -2.77 -19.45 8.60
N VAL A 340 -2.94 -20.71 8.95
CA VAL A 340 -1.87 -21.69 9.07
C VAL A 340 -2.27 -22.95 8.32
N ALA A 341 -1.34 -23.57 7.61
CA ALA A 341 -1.55 -24.83 6.90
C ALA A 341 -0.32 -25.72 6.98
N ASN A 342 -0.49 -27.01 6.71
CA ASN A 342 0.62 -27.94 6.54
C ASN A 342 1.56 -27.46 5.42
N LEU A 343 2.86 -27.64 5.62
CA LEU A 343 3.93 -27.20 4.70
C LEU A 343 3.79 -27.78 3.29
N ASP A 344 3.21 -28.97 3.16
CA ASP A 344 3.06 -29.65 1.86
C ASP A 344 2.13 -28.89 0.91
N LEU A 345 1.19 -28.09 1.44
CA LEU A 345 0.38 -27.18 0.61
C LEU A 345 1.27 -26.17 -0.15
N TRP A 346 2.31 -25.67 0.49
CA TRP A 346 3.24 -24.69 -0.06
C TRP A 346 4.25 -25.30 -1.02
N LYS A 347 4.62 -26.57 -0.82
CA LYS A 347 5.40 -27.37 -1.78
C LYS A 347 4.57 -27.67 -3.02
N THR A 348 3.33 -28.14 -2.85
CA THR A 348 2.40 -28.42 -3.95
C THR A 348 2.19 -27.18 -4.82
N SER A 349 1.96 -26.02 -4.22
CA SER A 349 1.76 -24.77 -4.96
C SER A 349 3.04 -24.17 -5.56
N GLY A 350 4.22 -24.67 -5.18
CA GLY A 350 5.52 -24.14 -5.63
C GLY A 350 6.02 -22.90 -4.89
N HIS A 351 5.22 -22.37 -3.97
CA HIS A 351 5.64 -21.16 -3.20
C HIS A 351 6.88 -21.45 -2.34
N PHE A 352 7.03 -22.66 -1.83
CA PHE A 352 8.20 -23.04 -1.04
C PHE A 352 9.50 -22.99 -1.84
N ASP A 353 9.47 -23.28 -3.16
CA ASP A 353 10.64 -23.28 -4.02
C ASP A 353 11.02 -21.86 -4.51
N PHE A 354 10.01 -21.04 -4.84
CA PHE A 354 10.21 -19.72 -5.47
C PHE A 354 10.11 -18.54 -4.53
N TYR A 355 9.50 -18.70 -3.34
CA TYR A 355 9.22 -17.62 -2.41
C TYR A 355 9.68 -17.88 -0.97
N LYS A 356 10.50 -18.88 -0.73
CA LYS A 356 10.96 -19.31 0.60
C LYS A 356 11.53 -18.18 1.44
N GLU A 357 12.34 -17.29 0.84
CA GLU A 357 12.95 -16.15 1.53
C GLU A 357 11.93 -15.13 2.09
N GLY A 358 10.73 -15.08 1.48
CA GLY A 358 9.64 -14.23 1.94
C GLY A 358 8.69 -14.92 2.92
N MET A 359 8.97 -16.13 3.36
CA MET A 359 8.15 -16.88 4.31
C MET A 359 8.76 -16.83 5.71
N PHE A 360 7.91 -16.83 6.75
CA PHE A 360 8.35 -17.07 8.12
C PHE A 360 8.85 -18.49 8.28
N ASP A 361 9.61 -18.76 9.33
CA ASP A 361 10.05 -20.12 9.63
C ASP A 361 8.86 -21.05 9.91
N GLN A 362 9.06 -22.33 9.62
CA GLN A 362 8.05 -23.36 9.83
C GLN A 362 7.89 -23.64 11.33
N MET A 363 6.71 -24.11 11.68
CA MET A 363 6.34 -24.53 13.03
C MET A 363 6.17 -26.04 13.08
N ASP A 364 6.82 -26.73 14.01
CA ASP A 364 6.57 -28.14 14.30
C ASP A 364 5.32 -28.24 15.19
N VAL A 365 4.33 -28.98 14.73
CA VAL A 365 3.12 -29.28 15.48
C VAL A 365 2.88 -30.79 15.45
N GLU A 366 3.17 -31.47 16.56
CA GLU A 366 2.99 -32.92 16.72
C GLU A 366 3.80 -33.77 15.70
N GLY A 367 4.92 -33.23 15.19
CA GLY A 367 5.79 -33.86 14.19
C GLY A 367 5.45 -33.48 12.74
N ASP A 368 4.38 -32.77 12.50
CA ASP A 368 4.02 -32.21 11.19
C ASP A 368 4.50 -30.75 11.09
N MET A 369 5.05 -30.41 9.94
CA MET A 369 5.49 -29.04 9.69
C MET A 369 4.35 -28.16 9.18
N TYR A 370 4.09 -27.08 9.87
CA TYR A 370 3.11 -26.06 9.50
C TYR A 370 3.76 -24.75 9.10
N GLN A 371 3.06 -23.98 8.29
CA GLN A 371 3.49 -22.70 7.76
C GLN A 371 2.39 -21.66 7.91
N ILE A 372 2.73 -20.48 8.41
CA ILE A 372 1.84 -19.32 8.35
C ILE A 372 1.72 -18.83 6.90
N LYS A 373 0.51 -18.51 6.44
CA LYS A 373 0.25 -18.24 5.02
C LYS A 373 0.90 -16.92 4.52
N PRO A 374 1.73 -16.97 3.47
CA PRO A 374 2.22 -15.79 2.77
C PRO A 374 1.27 -15.30 1.68
N MET A 375 0.32 -16.14 1.26
CA MET A 375 -0.66 -15.89 0.18
C MET A 375 -1.94 -16.69 0.42
N ASN A 376 -3.06 -16.31 -0.24
CA ASN A 376 -4.37 -16.96 -0.08
C ASN A 376 -4.67 -17.98 -1.19
N CYS A 377 -4.05 -17.86 -2.36
CA CYS A 377 -4.37 -18.62 -3.57
C CYS A 377 -4.42 -20.16 -3.39
N PRO A 378 -3.48 -20.83 -2.66
CA PRO A 378 -3.55 -22.28 -2.51
C PRO A 378 -4.83 -22.75 -1.77
N PHE A 379 -5.33 -21.96 -0.83
CA PHE A 379 -6.56 -22.28 -0.12
C PHE A 379 -7.79 -22.22 -1.02
N HIS A 380 -7.88 -21.22 -1.90
CA HIS A 380 -8.96 -21.13 -2.88
C HIS A 380 -8.91 -22.30 -3.87
N CYS A 381 -7.72 -22.78 -4.26
CA CYS A 381 -7.56 -23.99 -5.05
C CYS A 381 -8.11 -25.23 -4.31
N LEU A 382 -7.87 -25.35 -2.99
CA LEU A 382 -8.43 -26.46 -2.20
C LEU A 382 -9.96 -26.40 -2.15
N VAL A 383 -10.55 -25.20 -1.97
CA VAL A 383 -12.02 -25.02 -1.98
C VAL A 383 -12.59 -25.36 -3.35
N TYR A 384 -11.90 -25.00 -4.46
CA TYR A 384 -12.34 -25.39 -5.80
C TYR A 384 -12.35 -26.91 -5.96
N LYS A 385 -11.30 -27.58 -5.51
CA LYS A 385 -11.10 -29.02 -5.64
C LYS A 385 -12.06 -29.87 -4.80
N ASP A 386 -12.65 -29.29 -3.76
CA ASP A 386 -13.58 -30.00 -2.85
C ASP A 386 -14.90 -30.43 -3.52
N SER A 387 -15.21 -29.95 -4.72
CA SER A 387 -16.43 -30.27 -5.44
C SER A 387 -16.17 -30.55 -6.92
N LEU A 388 -16.97 -31.44 -7.51
CA LEU A 388 -16.97 -31.64 -8.96
C LEU A 388 -17.50 -30.38 -9.65
N ARG A 389 -16.81 -29.94 -10.72
CA ARG A 389 -17.14 -28.74 -11.49
C ARG A 389 -17.50 -29.09 -12.92
N SER A 390 -18.42 -28.31 -13.48
CA SER A 390 -18.82 -28.36 -14.88
C SER A 390 -18.54 -26.99 -15.53
N TYR A 391 -18.36 -26.97 -16.84
CA TYR A 391 -18.23 -25.72 -17.61
C TYR A 391 -19.39 -24.73 -17.36
N ARG A 392 -20.57 -25.21 -16.91
CA ARG A 392 -21.73 -24.39 -16.59
C ARG A 392 -21.60 -23.65 -15.26
N ASP A 393 -20.70 -24.11 -14.38
CA ASP A 393 -20.44 -23.47 -13.10
C ASP A 393 -19.46 -22.30 -13.24
N LEU A 394 -18.74 -22.23 -14.37
CA LEU A 394 -17.74 -21.21 -14.65
C LEU A 394 -18.34 -19.99 -15.39
N PRO A 395 -17.93 -18.78 -15.05
CA PRO A 395 -16.85 -18.42 -14.15
C PRO A 395 -17.26 -18.46 -12.66
N ILE A 396 -16.38 -18.99 -11.80
CA ILE A 396 -16.50 -18.92 -10.34
C ILE A 396 -15.66 -17.74 -9.85
N ARG A 397 -16.25 -16.84 -9.07
CA ARG A 397 -15.58 -15.64 -8.56
C ARG A 397 -15.62 -15.64 -7.03
N TRP A 398 -14.46 -15.84 -6.41
CA TRP A 398 -14.31 -15.84 -4.96
C TRP A 398 -13.41 -14.71 -4.50
N ALA A 399 -13.81 -14.03 -3.42
CA ALA A 399 -13.10 -12.92 -2.85
C ALA A 399 -12.89 -13.08 -1.34
N GLU A 400 -11.74 -12.68 -0.84
CA GLU A 400 -11.38 -12.76 0.57
C GLU A 400 -10.63 -11.48 1.00
N LEU A 401 -11.00 -10.90 2.14
CA LEU A 401 -10.12 -10.02 2.87
C LEU A 401 -9.17 -10.89 3.69
N GLY A 402 -8.18 -11.44 2.99
CA GLY A 402 -7.29 -12.48 3.49
C GLY A 402 -6.04 -11.91 4.13
N THR A 403 -5.89 -12.09 5.45
CA THR A 403 -4.66 -11.68 6.14
C THR A 403 -3.54 -12.65 5.85
N VAL A 404 -2.42 -12.13 5.37
CA VAL A 404 -1.20 -12.87 5.02
C VAL A 404 0.01 -12.32 5.75
N TYR A 405 1.07 -13.13 5.83
CA TYR A 405 2.27 -12.80 6.60
C TYR A 405 3.51 -13.04 5.74
N ARG A 406 4.35 -12.03 5.59
CA ARG A 406 5.57 -12.09 4.79
C ARG A 406 6.77 -11.71 5.62
N TYR A 407 7.84 -12.48 5.50
CA TYR A 407 9.11 -12.17 6.13
C TYR A 407 9.78 -11.01 5.38
N GLU A 408 9.45 -9.78 5.79
CA GLU A 408 10.11 -8.59 5.30
C GLU A 408 11.30 -8.25 6.21
N ARG A 409 12.45 -7.93 5.63
CA ARG A 409 13.63 -7.52 6.40
C ARG A 409 13.35 -6.22 7.18
N SER A 410 13.88 -6.10 8.40
CA SER A 410 13.61 -4.94 9.27
C SER A 410 13.92 -3.60 8.61
N GLY A 411 15.04 -3.50 7.86
CA GLY A 411 15.44 -2.29 7.16
C GLY A 411 14.54 -1.88 5.99
N THR A 412 13.64 -2.75 5.54
CA THR A 412 12.68 -2.45 4.46
C THR A 412 11.31 -2.03 4.95
N LEU A 413 11.01 -2.18 6.25
CA LEU A 413 9.73 -1.85 6.84
C LEU A 413 9.49 -0.33 6.79
N HIS A 414 8.28 0.07 6.41
CA HIS A 414 7.93 1.49 6.27
C HIS A 414 6.47 1.77 6.59
N GLY A 415 6.17 2.13 7.83
CA GLY A 415 4.81 2.48 8.27
C GLY A 415 3.77 1.43 7.85
N LEU A 416 2.71 1.86 7.17
CA LEU A 416 1.69 0.98 6.57
C LEU A 416 2.04 0.53 5.15
N MET A 417 3.07 1.13 4.52
CA MET A 417 3.41 0.86 3.11
C MET A 417 4.12 -0.49 2.93
N ARG A 418 4.88 -0.92 3.95
CA ARG A 418 5.58 -2.20 3.94
C ARG A 418 5.61 -2.80 5.34
N VAL A 419 4.82 -3.83 5.55
CA VAL A 419 4.54 -4.48 6.82
C VAL A 419 4.71 -6.00 6.71
N ARG A 420 4.78 -6.70 7.84
CA ARG A 420 4.93 -8.16 7.88
C ARG A 420 3.59 -8.89 7.93
N GLY A 421 2.58 -8.30 8.55
CA GLY A 421 1.21 -8.83 8.61
C GLY A 421 0.26 -7.83 7.97
N PHE A 422 -0.48 -8.24 6.94
CA PHE A 422 -1.40 -7.36 6.22
C PHE A 422 -2.57 -8.12 5.61
N THR A 423 -3.65 -7.40 5.34
CA THR A 423 -4.88 -7.96 4.78
C THR A 423 -4.95 -7.60 3.30
N GLN A 424 -4.80 -8.61 2.43
CA GLN A 424 -5.02 -8.45 0.99
C GLN A 424 -6.53 -8.42 0.70
N ASP A 425 -6.93 -7.56 -0.22
CA ASP A 425 -8.25 -7.58 -0.84
C ASP A 425 -8.25 -8.55 -2.04
N ASP A 426 -7.98 -9.79 -1.72
CA ASP A 426 -7.65 -10.85 -2.66
C ASP A 426 -8.89 -11.45 -3.30
N ALA A 427 -8.81 -11.84 -4.56
CA ALA A 427 -9.82 -12.65 -5.19
C ALA A 427 -9.25 -13.49 -6.32
N HIS A 428 -9.93 -14.61 -6.54
CA HIS A 428 -9.57 -15.56 -7.58
C HIS A 428 -10.80 -15.88 -8.42
N VAL A 429 -10.63 -15.76 -9.73
CA VAL A 429 -11.66 -16.12 -10.71
C VAL A 429 -11.20 -17.36 -11.45
N PHE A 430 -12.00 -18.41 -11.38
CA PHE A 430 -11.78 -19.63 -12.16
C PHE A 430 -12.71 -19.57 -13.37
N CYS A 431 -12.16 -19.58 -14.58
CA CYS A 431 -12.93 -19.39 -15.80
C CYS A 431 -12.48 -20.31 -16.93
N LEU A 432 -13.28 -20.38 -17.98
CA LEU A 432 -12.91 -21.03 -19.24
C LEU A 432 -11.90 -20.13 -19.97
N PRO A 433 -11.00 -20.68 -20.81
CA PRO A 433 -10.09 -19.89 -21.63
C PRO A 433 -10.78 -18.80 -22.47
N GLU A 434 -11.94 -19.10 -23.04
CA GLU A 434 -12.76 -18.16 -23.81
C GLU A 434 -13.43 -17.06 -23.00
N GLN A 435 -13.53 -17.21 -21.66
CA GLN A 435 -14.08 -16.20 -20.75
C GLN A 435 -13.00 -15.26 -20.21
N LEU A 436 -11.71 -15.57 -20.42
CA LEU A 436 -10.60 -14.88 -19.81
C LEU A 436 -10.62 -13.36 -20.02
N GLU A 437 -10.79 -12.92 -21.26
CA GLU A 437 -10.78 -11.50 -21.62
C GLU A 437 -11.96 -10.74 -21.01
N ASP A 438 -13.15 -11.32 -21.03
CA ASP A 438 -14.35 -10.72 -20.43
C ASP A 438 -14.25 -10.60 -18.91
N GLU A 439 -13.65 -11.59 -18.25
CA GLU A 439 -13.40 -11.54 -16.81
C GLU A 439 -12.36 -10.48 -16.44
N ILE A 440 -11.31 -10.32 -17.23
CA ILE A 440 -10.34 -9.24 -17.03
C ILE A 440 -11.00 -7.86 -17.17
N ILE A 441 -11.85 -7.66 -18.17
CA ILE A 441 -12.61 -6.40 -18.34
C ILE A 441 -13.53 -6.15 -17.14
N SER A 442 -14.23 -7.17 -16.66
CA SER A 442 -15.08 -7.07 -15.47
C SER A 442 -14.28 -6.65 -14.23
N VAL A 443 -13.07 -7.18 -14.06
CA VAL A 443 -12.16 -6.79 -12.96
C VAL A 443 -11.68 -5.35 -13.13
N LEU A 444 -11.34 -4.90 -14.34
CA LEU A 444 -10.95 -3.52 -14.61
C LEU A 444 -12.08 -2.54 -14.34
N ASP A 445 -13.33 -2.88 -14.70
CA ASP A 445 -14.51 -2.07 -14.40
C ASP A 445 -14.75 -1.96 -12.88
N LEU A 446 -14.62 -3.06 -12.15
CA LEU A 446 -14.75 -3.06 -10.70
C LEU A 446 -13.62 -2.24 -10.04
N THR A 447 -12.41 -2.35 -10.55
CA THR A 447 -11.24 -1.57 -10.09
C THR A 447 -11.49 -0.07 -10.23
N GLU A 448 -11.94 0.37 -11.41
CA GLU A 448 -12.27 1.78 -11.68
C GLU A 448 -13.40 2.28 -10.76
N ALA A 449 -14.46 1.50 -10.61
CA ALA A 449 -15.59 1.85 -9.75
C ALA A 449 -15.17 2.00 -8.27
N ILE A 450 -14.36 1.08 -7.76
CA ILE A 450 -13.88 1.11 -6.37
C ILE A 450 -12.91 2.28 -6.17
N LEU A 451 -11.87 2.43 -6.98
CA LEU A 451 -10.85 3.46 -6.79
C LEU A 451 -11.44 4.88 -6.96
N SER A 452 -12.39 5.06 -7.88
CA SER A 452 -13.09 6.34 -8.08
C SER A 452 -13.86 6.80 -6.86
N ARG A 453 -14.42 5.87 -6.06
CA ARG A 453 -15.15 6.20 -4.81
C ARG A 453 -14.25 6.86 -3.78
N PHE A 454 -12.94 6.56 -3.82
CA PHE A 454 -11.92 7.14 -2.94
C PHE A 454 -11.24 8.38 -3.54
N GLY A 455 -11.68 8.83 -4.73
CA GLY A 455 -11.17 10.02 -5.41
C GLY A 455 -9.95 9.78 -6.31
N PHE A 456 -9.63 8.52 -6.61
CA PHE A 456 -8.57 8.18 -7.57
C PHE A 456 -9.17 7.98 -8.96
N HIS A 457 -8.87 8.89 -9.88
CA HIS A 457 -9.42 8.90 -11.25
C HIS A 457 -8.34 8.81 -12.34
N LYS A 458 -7.05 8.93 -11.98
CA LYS A 458 -5.92 8.87 -12.91
C LYS A 458 -5.09 7.61 -12.63
N TYR A 459 -4.92 6.80 -13.65
CA TYR A 459 -4.20 5.53 -13.57
C TYR A 459 -3.05 5.50 -14.54
N GLU A 460 -1.95 4.85 -14.14
CA GLU A 460 -0.88 4.42 -15.03
C GLU A 460 -0.90 2.89 -15.08
N ILE A 461 -1.06 2.33 -16.28
CA ILE A 461 -1.24 0.91 -16.50
C ILE A 461 0.06 0.32 -17.05
N MET A 462 0.49 -0.79 -16.49
CA MET A 462 1.65 -1.55 -16.95
C MET A 462 1.26 -3.00 -17.22
N ILE A 463 1.78 -3.59 -18.27
CA ILE A 463 1.77 -5.03 -18.51
C ILE A 463 3.17 -5.54 -18.24
N SER A 464 3.32 -6.40 -17.24
CA SER A 464 4.60 -7.04 -16.94
C SER A 464 4.64 -8.41 -17.60
N THR A 465 5.70 -8.63 -18.40
CA THR A 465 5.90 -9.83 -19.21
C THR A 465 6.76 -10.88 -18.48
N ARG A 466 7.11 -11.95 -19.16
CA ARG A 466 7.77 -13.13 -18.61
C ARG A 466 9.16 -12.84 -18.02
N PRO A 467 9.44 -13.19 -16.74
CA PRO A 467 10.77 -13.11 -16.17
C PRO A 467 11.66 -14.29 -16.57
N GLU A 468 12.99 -14.16 -16.45
CA GLU A 468 13.96 -15.22 -16.74
C GLU A 468 13.67 -16.52 -15.96
N LYS A 469 13.33 -16.39 -14.66
CA LYS A 469 12.93 -17.52 -13.81
C LYS A 469 11.41 -17.63 -13.79
N SER A 470 10.86 -18.47 -14.64
CA SER A 470 9.42 -18.66 -14.79
C SER A 470 9.06 -20.12 -15.04
N VAL A 471 7.80 -20.48 -14.86
CA VAL A 471 7.22 -21.78 -15.16
C VAL A 471 6.21 -21.66 -16.31
N GLY A 472 5.91 -22.78 -16.98
CA GLY A 472 5.00 -22.81 -18.14
C GLY A 472 5.71 -22.71 -19.47
N THR A 473 5.00 -23.03 -20.56
CA THR A 473 5.52 -22.98 -21.94
C THR A 473 5.39 -21.57 -22.53
N ASP A 474 6.10 -21.33 -23.64
CA ASP A 474 6.06 -20.04 -24.34
C ASP A 474 4.65 -19.73 -24.86
N GLU A 475 3.95 -20.75 -25.39
CA GLU A 475 2.59 -20.61 -25.92
C GLU A 475 1.59 -20.17 -24.85
N ILE A 476 1.69 -20.72 -23.63
CA ILE A 476 0.83 -20.34 -22.50
C ILE A 476 1.07 -18.88 -22.09
N TRP A 477 2.35 -18.48 -22.04
CA TRP A 477 2.72 -17.10 -21.70
C TRP A 477 2.25 -16.11 -22.77
N GLU A 478 2.35 -16.47 -24.05
CA GLU A 478 1.87 -15.63 -25.15
C GLU A 478 0.35 -15.50 -25.11
N LEU A 479 -0.39 -16.63 -24.96
CA LEU A 479 -1.85 -16.63 -24.83
C LEU A 479 -2.33 -15.75 -23.67
N ALA A 480 -1.70 -15.90 -22.49
CA ALA A 480 -2.04 -15.11 -21.32
C ALA A 480 -1.76 -13.61 -21.54
N THR A 481 -0.59 -13.29 -22.13
CA THR A 481 -0.19 -11.89 -22.38
C THR A 481 -1.11 -11.22 -23.39
N GLU A 482 -1.47 -11.91 -24.48
CA GLU A 482 -2.41 -11.38 -25.48
C GLU A 482 -3.83 -11.20 -24.91
N GLY A 483 -4.29 -12.10 -24.02
CA GLY A 483 -5.56 -11.93 -23.31
C GLY A 483 -5.57 -10.65 -22.46
N LEU A 484 -4.47 -10.36 -21.73
CA LEU A 484 -4.34 -9.11 -20.97
C LEU A 484 -4.33 -7.86 -21.86
N LYS A 485 -3.58 -7.91 -22.97
CA LYS A 485 -3.52 -6.81 -23.96
C LYS A 485 -4.87 -6.58 -24.65
N GLY A 486 -5.57 -7.67 -25.03
CA GLY A 486 -6.90 -7.64 -25.62
C GLY A 486 -7.91 -6.94 -24.74
N ALA A 487 -7.95 -7.29 -23.46
CA ALA A 487 -8.82 -6.66 -22.48
C ALA A 487 -8.55 -5.15 -22.32
N LEU A 488 -7.29 -4.73 -22.22
CA LEU A 488 -6.92 -3.30 -22.12
C LEU A 488 -7.29 -2.54 -23.39
N LYS A 489 -7.07 -3.13 -24.57
CA LYS A 489 -7.46 -2.55 -25.85
C LYS A 489 -8.97 -2.37 -25.97
N ARG A 490 -9.77 -3.37 -25.58
CA ARG A 490 -11.24 -3.27 -25.55
C ARG A 490 -11.72 -2.22 -24.54
N LYS A 491 -11.06 -2.11 -23.38
CA LYS A 491 -11.34 -1.09 -22.36
C LYS A 491 -10.93 0.33 -22.82
N GLY A 492 -10.07 0.44 -23.83
CA GLY A 492 -9.52 1.71 -24.31
C GLY A 492 -8.48 2.33 -23.37
N TRP A 493 -7.84 1.53 -22.52
CA TRP A 493 -6.80 1.98 -21.61
C TRP A 493 -5.42 1.87 -22.25
N ALA A 494 -4.68 2.99 -22.28
CA ALA A 494 -3.28 3.00 -22.70
C ALA A 494 -2.42 2.34 -21.62
N TYR A 495 -1.40 1.58 -22.02
CA TYR A 495 -0.50 0.88 -21.13
C TYR A 495 0.94 0.95 -21.61
N LYS A 496 1.88 0.74 -20.68
CA LYS A 496 3.30 0.54 -20.92
C LYS A 496 3.64 -0.94 -20.70
N VAL A 497 4.71 -1.42 -21.34
CA VAL A 497 5.22 -2.77 -21.13
C VAL A 497 6.40 -2.72 -20.17
N ASP A 498 6.40 -3.64 -19.21
CA ASP A 498 7.46 -3.88 -18.23
C ASP A 498 8.04 -5.28 -18.50
N ASP A 499 9.09 -5.32 -19.29
CA ASP A 499 9.69 -6.58 -19.73
C ASP A 499 10.37 -7.30 -18.56
N GLY A 500 9.99 -8.56 -18.35
CA GLY A 500 10.52 -9.40 -17.28
C GLY A 500 9.95 -9.11 -15.88
N GLY A 501 9.00 -8.18 -15.75
CA GLY A 501 8.39 -7.80 -14.46
C GLY A 501 7.24 -8.70 -14.00
N GLY A 502 6.88 -9.74 -14.75
CA GLY A 502 5.78 -10.67 -14.45
C GLY A 502 6.04 -11.52 -13.22
N ALA A 503 5.00 -12.22 -12.75
CA ALA A 503 5.16 -13.25 -11.73
C ALA A 503 5.82 -14.50 -12.34
N PHE A 504 6.40 -15.37 -11.52
CA PHE A 504 7.02 -16.60 -12.02
C PHE A 504 6.03 -17.55 -12.73
N TYR A 505 4.73 -17.40 -12.46
CA TYR A 505 3.64 -18.26 -12.96
C TYR A 505 2.76 -17.61 -14.03
N GLY A 506 2.90 -16.31 -14.31
CA GLY A 506 2.11 -15.65 -15.34
C GLY A 506 2.33 -14.14 -15.47
N PRO A 507 1.91 -13.57 -16.62
CA PRO A 507 1.94 -12.14 -16.86
C PRO A 507 0.89 -11.40 -16.02
N LYS A 508 1.08 -10.09 -15.84
CA LYS A 508 0.18 -9.29 -15.01
C LYS A 508 -0.08 -7.90 -15.59
N ILE A 509 -1.25 -7.37 -15.27
CA ILE A 509 -1.56 -5.93 -15.36
C ILE A 509 -1.35 -5.34 -13.98
N ASP A 510 -0.53 -4.29 -13.86
CA ASP A 510 -0.41 -3.46 -12.68
C ASP A 510 -1.09 -2.11 -12.91
N VAL A 511 -1.98 -1.73 -12.01
CA VAL A 511 -2.65 -0.41 -12.01
C VAL A 511 -2.02 0.44 -10.92
N LYS A 512 -1.36 1.51 -11.33
CA LYS A 512 -0.77 2.49 -10.43
C LYS A 512 -1.68 3.70 -10.32
N ILE A 513 -1.95 4.15 -9.10
CA ILE A 513 -2.70 5.37 -8.82
C ILE A 513 -1.75 6.52 -8.52
N ARG A 514 -2.15 7.74 -8.88
CA ARG A 514 -1.41 8.96 -8.58
C ARG A 514 -2.07 9.70 -7.42
N ASP A 515 -1.29 10.01 -6.38
CA ASP A 515 -1.79 10.76 -5.23
C ASP A 515 -1.85 12.27 -5.48
N ALA A 516 -2.40 13.03 -4.53
CA ALA A 516 -2.60 14.48 -4.61
C ALA A 516 -1.31 15.32 -4.77
N ILE A 517 -0.13 14.73 -4.57
CA ILE A 517 1.17 15.40 -4.78
C ILE A 517 1.94 14.78 -5.95
N GLY A 518 1.29 13.92 -6.74
CA GLY A 518 1.81 13.36 -7.97
C GLY A 518 2.65 12.08 -7.83
N ARG A 519 2.75 11.45 -6.64
CA ARG A 519 3.47 10.19 -6.46
C ARG A 519 2.64 9.03 -7.00
N LEU A 520 3.31 8.08 -7.65
CA LEU A 520 2.72 6.85 -8.16
C LEU A 520 2.76 5.75 -7.10
N TRP A 521 1.63 5.06 -6.92
CA TRP A 521 1.49 3.94 -6.02
C TRP A 521 0.88 2.75 -6.75
N GLN A 522 1.59 1.63 -6.78
CA GLN A 522 1.01 0.38 -7.25
C GLN A 522 -0.02 -0.11 -6.23
N CYS A 523 -1.27 -0.22 -6.68
CA CYS A 523 -2.39 -0.72 -5.89
C CYS A 523 -2.94 -2.01 -6.48
N SER A 524 -3.53 -1.93 -7.68
CA SER A 524 -4.23 -3.09 -8.24
C SER A 524 -3.29 -3.94 -9.09
N THR A 525 -3.52 -5.24 -9.03
CA THR A 525 -2.80 -6.23 -9.85
C THR A 525 -3.81 -7.26 -10.34
N ILE A 526 -3.70 -7.66 -11.60
CA ILE A 526 -4.48 -8.73 -12.24
C ILE A 526 -3.48 -9.66 -12.91
N GLN A 527 -3.50 -10.95 -12.56
CA GLN A 527 -2.53 -11.94 -13.05
C GLN A 527 -3.27 -13.13 -13.63
N ALA A 528 -2.89 -13.57 -14.81
CA ALA A 528 -3.40 -14.80 -15.41
C ALA A 528 -2.47 -15.96 -15.04
N ASP A 529 -3.03 -17.01 -14.47
CA ASP A 529 -2.32 -18.18 -13.95
C ASP A 529 -2.89 -19.48 -14.54
N PHE A 530 -2.04 -20.24 -15.21
CA PHE A 530 -2.31 -21.57 -15.72
C PHE A 530 -1.58 -22.66 -14.91
N ASN A 531 -0.69 -22.25 -14.00
CA ASN A 531 0.20 -23.14 -13.27
C ASN A 531 -0.44 -23.72 -12.01
N LEU A 532 -1.06 -22.89 -11.16
CA LEU A 532 -1.74 -23.38 -9.94
C LEU A 532 -2.86 -24.36 -10.27
N PRO A 533 -3.74 -24.10 -11.26
CA PRO A 533 -4.74 -25.10 -11.66
C PRO A 533 -4.12 -26.46 -12.01
N GLN A 534 -2.99 -26.47 -12.70
CA GLN A 534 -2.24 -27.69 -13.05
C GLN A 534 -1.65 -28.38 -11.80
N ARG A 535 -0.96 -27.62 -10.94
CA ARG A 535 -0.31 -28.17 -9.73
C ARG A 535 -1.30 -28.77 -8.75
N PHE A 536 -2.49 -28.19 -8.63
CA PHE A 536 -3.56 -28.71 -7.79
C PHE A 536 -4.45 -29.73 -8.47
N ASN A 537 -4.23 -30.03 -9.76
CA ASN A 537 -5.09 -30.87 -10.58
C ASN A 537 -6.55 -30.42 -10.51
N LEU A 538 -6.78 -29.11 -10.75
CA LEU A 538 -8.12 -28.54 -10.82
C LEU A 538 -8.73 -28.90 -12.16
N GLU A 539 -9.97 -29.44 -12.12
CA GLU A 539 -10.65 -29.90 -13.32
C GLU A 539 -12.09 -29.39 -13.36
N TYR A 540 -12.62 -29.21 -14.57
CA TYR A 540 -14.04 -29.13 -14.86
C TYR A 540 -14.40 -30.08 -15.99
N THR A 541 -15.65 -30.53 -16.01
CA THR A 541 -16.17 -31.35 -17.12
C THR A 541 -16.73 -30.39 -18.18
N ASP A 542 -16.27 -30.50 -19.41
CA ASP A 542 -16.75 -29.70 -20.53
C ASP A 542 -18.08 -30.20 -21.13
N SER A 543 -18.55 -29.60 -22.20
CA SER A 543 -19.81 -29.96 -22.88
C SER A 543 -19.78 -31.32 -23.56
N THR A 544 -18.59 -31.88 -23.82
CA THR A 544 -18.36 -33.18 -24.44
C THR A 544 -18.22 -34.30 -23.41
N GLY A 545 -18.10 -33.94 -22.11
CA GLY A 545 -17.86 -34.89 -21.02
C GLY A 545 -16.34 -35.07 -20.71
N GLU A 546 -15.47 -34.35 -21.40
CA GLU A 546 -14.03 -34.39 -21.15
C GLU A 546 -13.65 -33.51 -19.95
N LYS A 547 -12.60 -33.92 -19.23
CA LYS A 547 -12.03 -33.15 -18.15
C LYS A 547 -10.99 -32.15 -18.67
N LYS A 548 -11.15 -30.88 -18.31
CA LYS A 548 -10.26 -29.78 -18.71
C LYS A 548 -9.86 -28.95 -17.48
N GLN A 549 -8.76 -28.25 -17.59
CA GLN A 549 -8.26 -27.35 -16.56
C GLN A 549 -8.84 -25.93 -16.74
N PRO A 550 -9.31 -25.27 -15.67
CA PRO A 550 -9.71 -23.88 -15.73
C PRO A 550 -8.49 -22.97 -15.81
N VAL A 551 -8.69 -21.76 -16.32
CA VAL A 551 -7.76 -20.64 -16.13
C VAL A 551 -8.08 -19.97 -14.80
N MET A 552 -7.06 -19.54 -14.06
CA MET A 552 -7.20 -18.83 -12.80
C MET A 552 -6.71 -17.38 -12.96
N LEU A 553 -7.56 -16.42 -12.58
CA LEU A 553 -7.15 -15.02 -12.45
C LEU A 553 -6.97 -14.69 -10.98
N HIS A 554 -5.79 -14.21 -10.62
CA HIS A 554 -5.53 -13.57 -9.33
C HIS A 554 -5.75 -12.08 -9.47
N ARG A 555 -6.39 -11.45 -8.50
CA ARG A 555 -6.50 -10.00 -8.51
C ARG A 555 -6.60 -9.40 -7.11
N ALA A 556 -6.00 -8.24 -6.94
CA ALA A 556 -6.21 -7.34 -5.83
C ALA A 556 -6.49 -5.94 -6.38
N ILE A 557 -7.36 -5.15 -5.73
CA ILE A 557 -7.71 -3.79 -6.15
C ILE A 557 -6.93 -2.77 -5.30
N PHE A 558 -6.93 -2.95 -3.99
CA PHE A 558 -6.17 -2.12 -3.06
C PHE A 558 -4.72 -2.61 -2.88
N GLY A 559 -4.46 -3.88 -3.18
CA GLY A 559 -3.24 -4.60 -2.88
C GLY A 559 -3.20 -5.07 -1.43
N SER A 560 -3.25 -4.16 -0.47
CA SER A 560 -3.55 -4.44 0.93
C SER A 560 -4.30 -3.28 1.57
N ILE A 561 -5.13 -3.60 2.56
CA ILE A 561 -5.88 -2.59 3.33
C ILE A 561 -4.92 -1.63 4.02
N GLU A 562 -3.82 -2.11 4.58
CA GLU A 562 -2.81 -1.31 5.28
C GLU A 562 -2.17 -0.29 4.34
N ARG A 563 -1.67 -0.75 3.20
CA ARG A 563 -1.02 0.11 2.19
C ARG A 563 -2.00 1.12 1.61
N PHE A 564 -3.18 0.69 1.22
CA PHE A 564 -4.22 1.58 0.69
C PHE A 564 -4.65 2.62 1.72
N PHE A 565 -4.83 2.23 2.97
CA PHE A 565 -5.14 3.15 4.07
C PHE A 565 -4.04 4.20 4.24
N GLY A 566 -2.77 3.80 4.21
CA GLY A 566 -1.65 4.73 4.25
C GLY A 566 -1.67 5.73 3.09
N ILE A 567 -1.89 5.25 1.86
CA ILE A 567 -2.02 6.09 0.67
C ILE A 567 -3.20 7.07 0.83
N LEU A 568 -4.34 6.60 1.33
CA LEU A 568 -5.53 7.41 1.53
C LEU A 568 -5.31 8.51 2.57
N VAL A 569 -4.64 8.20 3.70
CA VAL A 569 -4.24 9.20 4.72
C VAL A 569 -3.37 10.29 4.09
N GLU A 570 -2.38 9.92 3.30
CA GLU A 570 -1.47 10.87 2.65
C GLU A 570 -2.17 11.66 1.54
N ASN A 571 -3.00 11.00 0.72
CA ASN A 571 -3.76 11.65 -0.34
C ASN A 571 -4.71 12.73 0.22
N THR A 572 -5.42 12.42 1.29
CA THR A 572 -6.37 13.34 1.94
C THR A 572 -5.72 14.29 2.95
N ALA A 573 -4.42 14.12 3.25
CA ALA A 573 -3.74 14.80 4.37
C ALA A 573 -4.52 14.64 5.72
N GLY A 574 -5.17 13.48 5.90
CA GLY A 574 -6.02 13.16 7.05
C GLY A 574 -7.41 13.82 7.02
N ASN A 575 -7.76 14.58 5.97
CA ASN A 575 -9.10 15.13 5.77
C ASN A 575 -9.97 14.11 5.03
N PHE A 576 -10.33 13.03 5.69
CA PHE A 576 -11.15 11.99 5.07
C PHE A 576 -12.46 12.55 4.51
N PRO A 577 -12.96 12.02 3.37
CA PRO A 577 -14.30 12.32 2.86
C PRO A 577 -15.35 12.09 3.93
N PHE A 578 -16.45 12.83 3.88
CA PHE A 578 -17.50 12.80 4.90
C PHE A 578 -17.96 11.38 5.25
N TRP A 579 -18.20 10.54 4.23
CA TRP A 579 -18.64 9.15 4.42
C TRP A 579 -17.60 8.24 5.10
N LEU A 580 -16.30 8.56 5.01
CA LEU A 580 -15.20 7.81 5.65
C LEU A 580 -14.76 8.39 6.98
N ALA A 581 -15.15 9.62 7.31
CA ALA A 581 -14.69 10.27 8.53
C ALA A 581 -15.08 9.43 9.76
N PRO A 582 -14.13 9.09 10.65
CA PRO A 582 -14.43 8.30 11.86
C PRO A 582 -15.36 9.03 12.82
N GLU A 583 -15.37 10.37 12.76
CA GLU A 583 -16.29 11.27 13.40
C GLU A 583 -16.77 12.26 12.33
N GLN A 584 -18.06 12.22 11.99
CA GLN A 584 -18.64 13.04 10.94
C GLN A 584 -19.06 14.43 11.44
N MET A 585 -19.50 14.50 12.69
CA MET A 585 -19.88 15.76 13.31
C MET A 585 -19.47 15.79 14.78
N ARG A 586 -18.98 16.94 15.24
CA ARG A 586 -18.77 17.26 16.64
C ARG A 586 -19.73 18.34 17.11
N LEU A 587 -20.49 18.02 18.16
CA LEU A 587 -21.34 18.97 18.85
C LEU A 587 -20.53 19.70 19.92
N LEU A 588 -20.56 21.03 19.90
CA LEU A 588 -19.78 21.92 20.76
C LEU A 588 -20.73 22.68 21.67
N PRO A 589 -21.02 22.15 22.87
CA PRO A 589 -21.91 22.87 23.85
C PRO A 589 -21.20 24.11 24.39
N VAL A 590 -21.86 25.24 24.32
CA VAL A 590 -21.37 26.54 24.89
C VAL A 590 -21.50 26.57 26.39
N THR A 591 -22.57 25.94 26.93
CA THR A 591 -22.89 25.87 28.36
C THR A 591 -23.15 24.42 28.76
N ASP A 592 -23.06 24.11 30.06
CA ASP A 592 -23.39 22.78 30.55
C ASP A 592 -24.88 22.45 30.34
N ALA A 593 -25.77 23.46 30.40
CA ALA A 593 -27.19 23.28 30.10
C ALA A 593 -27.48 22.84 28.68
N ALA A 594 -26.66 23.25 27.69
CA ALA A 594 -26.76 22.80 26.32
C ALA A 594 -26.21 21.37 26.10
N ARG A 595 -25.47 20.83 27.07
CA ARG A 595 -24.81 19.51 26.95
C ARG A 595 -25.84 18.37 26.88
N ASP A 596 -26.89 18.42 27.67
CA ASP A 596 -27.96 17.39 27.65
C ASP A 596 -28.70 17.38 26.32
N TYR A 597 -28.93 18.55 25.73
CA TYR A 597 -29.47 18.66 24.39
C TYR A 597 -28.52 18.05 23.34
N CYS A 598 -27.23 18.34 23.42
CA CYS A 598 -26.23 17.73 22.55
C CYS A 598 -26.24 16.19 22.63
N PHE A 599 -26.41 15.60 23.81
CA PHE A 599 -26.51 14.14 23.95
C PHE A 599 -27.79 13.58 23.34
N LYS A 600 -28.93 14.29 23.40
CA LYS A 600 -30.15 13.90 22.69
C LYS A 600 -29.96 13.94 21.19
N VAL A 601 -29.39 15.02 20.65
CA VAL A 601 -29.03 15.14 19.22
C VAL A 601 -28.07 14.03 18.81
N LYS A 602 -26.98 13.80 19.54
CA LYS A 602 -26.04 12.69 19.27
C LYS A 602 -26.78 11.37 19.20
N SER A 603 -27.64 11.05 20.14
CA SER A 603 -28.40 9.80 20.18
C SER A 603 -29.24 9.62 18.93
N LYS A 604 -29.95 10.65 18.49
CA LYS A 604 -30.79 10.66 17.29
C LYS A 604 -29.97 10.40 16.02
N PHE A 605 -28.86 11.13 15.83
CA PHE A 605 -27.99 10.96 14.67
C PHE A 605 -27.32 9.59 14.65
N LYS A 606 -26.90 9.09 15.82
CA LYS A 606 -26.31 7.76 15.95
C LYS A 606 -27.30 6.64 15.62
N GLN A 607 -28.57 6.76 16.02
CA GLN A 607 -29.63 5.81 15.63
C GLN A 607 -29.85 5.77 14.12
N ALA A 608 -29.64 6.90 13.43
CA ALA A 608 -29.69 6.98 11.98
C ALA A 608 -28.39 6.49 11.29
N GLY A 609 -27.38 6.00 12.03
CA GLY A 609 -26.14 5.43 11.50
C GLY A 609 -24.99 6.43 11.34
N LEU A 610 -25.17 7.69 11.72
CA LEU A 610 -24.13 8.72 11.64
C LEU A 610 -23.18 8.69 12.85
N ARG A 611 -21.94 9.07 12.64
CA ARG A 611 -20.85 9.08 13.64
C ARG A 611 -20.70 10.48 14.22
N VAL A 612 -21.42 10.73 15.33
CA VAL A 612 -21.49 12.04 15.98
C VAL A 612 -20.97 11.96 17.40
N GLU A 613 -20.14 12.91 17.81
CA GLU A 613 -19.61 13.02 19.15
C GLU A 613 -19.93 14.38 19.79
N VAL A 614 -20.00 14.41 21.12
CA VAL A 614 -20.14 15.63 21.90
C VAL A 614 -18.80 15.99 22.51
N ASP A 615 -18.35 17.22 22.35
CA ASP A 615 -17.15 17.69 23.04
C ASP A 615 -17.37 17.63 24.57
N ARG A 616 -16.46 16.98 25.27
CA ARG A 616 -16.52 16.75 26.70
C ARG A 616 -15.68 17.73 27.52
N GLY A 617 -14.91 18.57 26.83
CA GLY A 617 -13.99 19.51 27.45
C GLY A 617 -14.74 20.68 28.13
N SER A 618 -14.12 21.25 29.15
CA SER A 618 -14.53 22.50 29.81
C SER A 618 -13.87 23.72 29.16
N GLU A 619 -13.30 23.55 27.98
CA GLU A 619 -12.54 24.59 27.31
C GLU A 619 -13.46 25.65 26.66
N ARG A 620 -12.93 26.87 26.50
CA ARG A 620 -13.66 27.93 25.79
C ARG A 620 -13.96 27.50 24.34
N LEU A 621 -15.11 27.94 23.82
CA LEU A 621 -15.60 27.57 22.47
C LEU A 621 -14.53 27.69 21.35
N ALA A 622 -13.77 28.78 21.35
CA ALA A 622 -12.70 28.98 20.36
C ALA A 622 -11.65 27.87 20.40
N LYS A 623 -11.34 27.32 21.59
CA LYS A 623 -10.40 26.19 21.72
C LYS A 623 -11.06 24.88 21.30
N GLN A 624 -12.33 24.65 21.62
CA GLN A 624 -13.09 23.48 21.17
C GLN A 624 -13.13 23.44 19.60
N ILE A 625 -13.44 24.56 18.94
CA ILE A 625 -13.43 24.69 17.48
C ILE A 625 -12.04 24.34 16.93
N ARG A 626 -10.97 24.93 17.47
CA ARG A 626 -9.60 24.65 17.04
C ARG A 626 -9.23 23.17 17.22
N MET A 627 -9.62 22.54 18.31
CA MET A 627 -9.37 21.11 18.54
C MET A 627 -10.12 20.24 17.54
N ALA A 628 -11.36 20.57 17.18
CA ALA A 628 -12.14 19.88 16.18
C ALA A 628 -11.52 20.03 14.77
N GLU A 629 -11.03 21.22 14.42
CA GLU A 629 -10.28 21.45 13.17
C GLU A 629 -8.97 20.64 13.12
N GLN A 630 -8.23 20.60 14.24
CA GLN A 630 -7.00 19.78 14.34
C GLN A 630 -7.27 18.28 14.24
N ALA A 631 -8.43 17.84 14.74
CA ALA A 631 -8.90 16.46 14.61
C ALA A 631 -9.49 16.14 13.22
N ARG A 632 -9.49 17.11 12.28
CA ARG A 632 -9.95 16.96 10.90
C ARG A 632 -11.44 16.59 10.78
N ILE A 633 -12.27 17.02 11.72
CA ILE A 633 -13.70 16.71 11.71
C ILE A 633 -14.39 17.52 10.59
N PRO A 634 -15.19 16.84 9.74
CA PRO A 634 -15.80 17.52 8.59
C PRO A 634 -16.89 18.54 8.98
N VAL A 635 -17.65 18.27 10.06
CA VAL A 635 -18.75 19.12 10.49
C VAL A 635 -18.63 19.42 11.98
N MET A 636 -18.81 20.67 12.34
CA MET A 636 -18.94 21.13 13.72
C MET A 636 -20.29 21.82 13.90
N ALA A 637 -20.93 21.60 15.03
CA ALA A 637 -22.20 22.28 15.37
C ALA A 637 -22.10 22.90 16.76
N VAL A 638 -22.18 24.20 16.82
CA VAL A 638 -22.17 24.96 18.07
C VAL A 638 -23.59 24.98 18.62
N VAL A 639 -23.73 24.79 19.95
CA VAL A 639 -25.03 24.72 20.63
C VAL A 639 -25.01 25.60 21.88
N GLY A 640 -25.75 26.67 21.84
CA GLY A 640 -26.09 27.54 22.97
C GLY A 640 -27.58 27.51 23.31
N GLU A 641 -28.04 28.42 24.14
CA GLU A 641 -29.47 28.51 24.54
C GLU A 641 -30.39 28.81 23.36
N LYS A 642 -29.92 29.61 22.39
CA LYS A 642 -30.66 29.93 21.15
C LYS A 642 -30.98 28.67 20.34
N GLU A 643 -29.97 27.84 20.14
CA GLU A 643 -30.11 26.61 19.35
C GLU A 643 -30.97 25.59 20.09
N VAL A 644 -30.85 25.49 21.42
CA VAL A 644 -31.72 24.63 22.26
C VAL A 644 -33.18 25.01 22.11
N ASN A 645 -33.49 26.32 22.20
CA ASN A 645 -34.88 26.84 22.15
C ASN A 645 -35.50 26.75 20.74
N ALA A 646 -34.63 26.82 19.68
CA ALA A 646 -35.05 26.76 18.27
C ALA A 646 -35.03 25.34 17.70
N GLU A 647 -34.66 24.31 18.47
CA GLU A 647 -34.44 22.95 18.01
C GLU A 647 -33.52 22.90 16.75
N SER A 648 -32.45 23.71 16.74
CA SER A 648 -31.53 23.92 15.66
C SER A 648 -30.08 23.71 16.09
N LEU A 649 -29.15 23.80 15.15
CA LEU A 649 -27.71 23.71 15.33
C LEU A 649 -27.01 24.80 14.51
N ALA A 650 -26.08 25.55 15.09
CA ALA A 650 -25.22 26.48 14.34
C ALA A 650 -24.09 25.67 13.68
N VAL A 651 -24.25 25.37 12.39
CA VAL A 651 -23.42 24.39 11.66
C VAL A 651 -22.27 25.06 10.96
N ARG A 652 -21.09 24.46 11.08
CA ARG A 652 -19.90 24.81 10.32
C ARG A 652 -19.38 23.57 9.57
N SER A 653 -19.13 23.70 8.29
CA SER A 653 -18.58 22.62 7.44
C SER A 653 -17.18 22.94 6.98
N ARG A 654 -16.34 21.92 6.99
CA ARG A 654 -15.00 21.99 6.37
C ARG A 654 -15.17 22.36 4.88
N GLY A 655 -14.41 23.36 4.41
CA GLY A 655 -14.42 23.83 3.03
C GLY A 655 -15.42 24.96 2.74
N ALA A 656 -16.59 25.02 3.42
CA ALA A 656 -17.58 26.07 3.22
C ALA A 656 -17.64 27.09 4.37
N GLY A 657 -17.08 26.75 5.54
CA GLY A 657 -17.18 27.60 6.72
C GLY A 657 -18.54 27.53 7.41
N ASP A 658 -19.12 28.68 7.73
CA ASP A 658 -20.39 28.79 8.45
C ASP A 658 -21.59 28.56 7.51
N LEU A 659 -22.45 27.58 7.83
CA LEU A 659 -23.68 27.27 7.14
C LEU A 659 -24.93 27.88 7.84
N GLY A 660 -24.73 28.53 8.99
CA GLY A 660 -25.79 29.14 9.81
C GLY A 660 -26.58 28.15 10.67
N ASP A 661 -27.72 28.63 11.17
CA ASP A 661 -28.61 27.83 12.01
C ASP A 661 -29.45 26.89 11.14
N VAL A 662 -29.33 25.58 11.39
CA VAL A 662 -30.00 24.52 10.63
C VAL A 662 -30.88 23.69 11.57
N PRO A 663 -32.19 23.49 11.25
CA PRO A 663 -33.04 22.58 11.99
C PRO A 663 -32.49 21.17 12.07
N ILE A 664 -32.67 20.46 13.20
CA ILE A 664 -32.13 19.12 13.43
C ILE A 664 -32.54 18.15 12.34
N GLU A 665 -33.81 18.12 11.93
CA GLU A 665 -34.34 17.17 10.94
C GLU A 665 -33.75 17.42 9.53
N GLU A 666 -33.60 18.69 9.16
CA GLU A 666 -32.99 19.10 7.92
C GLU A 666 -31.52 18.68 7.87
N LEU A 667 -30.75 18.95 8.92
CA LEU A 667 -29.35 18.57 9.00
C LEU A 667 -29.18 17.05 8.97
N LEU A 668 -30.02 16.31 9.70
CA LEU A 668 -30.01 14.86 9.67
C LEU A 668 -30.23 14.32 8.25
N ALA A 669 -31.25 14.81 7.55
CA ALA A 669 -31.55 14.41 6.17
C ALA A 669 -30.37 14.73 5.23
N LYS A 670 -29.76 15.92 5.34
CA LYS A 670 -28.63 16.35 4.52
C LYS A 670 -27.35 15.57 4.83
N MET A 671 -27.08 15.24 6.06
CA MET A 671 -25.93 14.40 6.44
C MET A 671 -26.10 12.96 5.93
N LEU A 672 -27.31 12.40 5.95
CA LEU A 672 -27.57 11.08 5.37
C LEU A 672 -27.43 11.10 3.82
N GLU A 673 -27.86 12.16 3.16
CA GLU A 673 -27.66 12.37 1.72
C GLU A 673 -26.17 12.46 1.38
N ALA A 674 -25.39 13.24 2.14
CA ALA A 674 -23.95 13.38 1.99
C ALA A 674 -23.21 12.03 2.18
N ASP A 675 -23.57 11.28 3.21
CA ASP A 675 -22.99 9.97 3.51
C ASP A 675 -23.26 8.94 2.39
N ALA A 676 -24.51 8.86 1.95
CA ALA A 676 -24.93 7.94 0.89
C ALA A 676 -24.31 8.27 -0.48
N SER A 677 -24.24 9.56 -0.84
CA SER A 677 -23.70 10.04 -2.09
C SER A 677 -22.17 10.18 -2.13
N ALA A 678 -21.47 9.98 -0.99
CA ALA A 678 -20.04 10.27 -0.79
C ALA A 678 -19.64 11.71 -1.11
N ARG A 679 -20.55 12.65 -0.93
CA ARG A 679 -20.31 14.09 -1.07
C ARG A 679 -19.94 14.72 0.26
N GLU A 680 -19.26 15.85 0.21
CA GLU A 680 -19.09 16.71 1.39
C GLU A 680 -20.42 17.39 1.71
N LEU A 681 -20.69 17.67 3.00
CA LEU A 681 -21.97 18.26 3.43
C LEU A 681 -22.29 19.57 2.71
N HIS A 682 -21.31 20.42 2.46
CA HIS A 682 -21.50 21.68 1.77
C HIS A 682 -21.82 21.55 0.26
N HIS A 683 -21.69 20.34 -0.33
CA HIS A 683 -22.14 20.08 -1.70
C HIS A 683 -23.64 19.69 -1.77
N VAL A 684 -24.23 19.33 -0.64
CA VAL A 684 -25.66 18.97 -0.53
C VAL A 684 -26.47 20.04 0.23
N MET A 685 -25.80 21.02 0.83
CA MET A 685 -26.38 22.19 1.46
C MET A 685 -25.89 23.45 0.77
N GLU A 686 -26.82 24.26 0.25
CA GLU A 686 -26.46 25.59 -0.25
C GLU A 686 -26.12 26.52 0.94
N PRO A 687 -24.96 27.22 0.89
CA PRO A 687 -24.65 28.21 1.92
C PRO A 687 -25.72 29.30 1.90
N LYS A 688 -26.27 29.63 3.07
CA LYS A 688 -27.18 30.78 3.20
C LYS A 688 -26.46 32.04 2.72
N PRO A 689 -27.09 32.90 1.91
CA PRO A 689 -26.52 34.18 1.53
C PRO A 689 -26.18 34.96 2.81
N LYS A 690 -24.94 35.45 2.89
CA LYS A 690 -24.53 36.30 4.00
C LYS A 690 -25.51 37.49 4.02
N SER A 691 -26.28 37.64 5.13
CA SER A 691 -27.04 38.84 5.38
C SER A 691 -26.07 40.00 5.39
N SER A 692 -26.22 40.89 4.42
CA SER A 692 -25.47 42.14 4.24
C SER A 692 -25.60 43.02 5.49
#